data_4e85a4c107b88c2947c1f7c896c1b135
#
_entry.id   4e85a4c107b88c2947c1f7c896c1b135
#
_cell.length_a   1.000
_cell.length_b   1.000
_cell.length_c   1.000
_cell.angle_alpha   90.00
_cell.angle_beta   90.00
_cell.angle_gamma   90.00
#
_symmetry.space_group_name_H-M   'P 1'
#
loop_
_entity.id
_entity.type
_entity.pdbx_description
1 polymer ?
#
loop_
_entity_poly.entity_id
_entity_poly.type
_entity_poly.pdbx_seq_one_letter_code
_entity_poly.pdbx_strand_id
1 'polypeptide(L)'
;MSEITYAGSMPVLALRGLAVYPEQTVHFDVGRTKSAMALDAAMKKDQILFLVPQKDILVDDPKLSDLCAVGTVVRIKQLLNAPEENLRVLVTGLARARIAQMQQTEPFLNALVESVPCPEEVDSPKGKALRREACTLYNSYLELTDHPAQMVQLRMLASEKSGFVADCIAQNSGLDYTEKTKLLLQLNPTRRLEMAVTYLTKELEVLRLESEIQDKTRAAIDQNQRDYYLREQMRTIREELGEGDEEEEYDEDSARIDALPLKEEYRNKLLKDAMKLKKQPFGSSEASVLRNYLDTVLDLPWGKYSKERLDVQAASKILEHDHFSLEKVKQRILETIAVRQLAPHMPPQILCLVGPPGVGKTSISYSIARSLNRKMVRISLGGVHDEADIRGHRKTYVGAMPGRIMAAMTQAGTCNPVLLLDEIDKMGSDYRGDPSAALLEVLDAEQNHSYRDHYLEIPFDLSNVMFITTANTLDTVPRPLLDRMEVIELNSYTDEEKLMIAKNHLVPKQLAKHGLKKSQLRITDDAIREIIECYTRESGVRNLERSIGDICRKTDMQLLSDPDMKRVTVTCANMEQFLGVRKFLPDRLPGTDQVGLVTGLAWTSVGGETLEVEVNVMEGTGKLELTGNLGDVMKESVHAALSYIRANCAKLGIAPDFYKTKDIHVHFPEGAVPKDGPSAGVTVTTAIVSALTGATVRRDVAMTGEVTLRGRVLRIGGLKEKTMAALRHGVRTVIIPAENERDLEEIDQTVRKQLNFITARSVDTVLDAALNRQVEVPPTVLGTLPEDAAKLRRPGLQQ
;
A
#
# COMPACT_ATOMS: atom_id res chain seq x y z
N MET A 1 -50.80 -30.42 -1.62
CA MET A 1 -49.90 -31.54 -1.30
C MET A 1 -49.34 -31.26 0.07
N SER A 2 -49.58 -32.18 1.06
CA SER A 2 -49.02 -32.02 2.40
C SER A 2 -47.52 -31.92 2.34
N GLU A 3 -46.91 -30.94 3.02
CA GLU A 3 -45.47 -30.79 3.16
C GLU A 3 -44.93 -32.07 3.78
N ILE A 4 -44.07 -32.77 3.06
CA ILE A 4 -43.46 -34.01 3.56
C ILE A 4 -42.38 -33.54 4.57
N THR A 5 -42.65 -33.75 5.84
CA THR A 5 -41.73 -33.44 6.91
C THR A 5 -40.64 -34.51 6.97
N TYR A 6 -39.44 -34.15 6.60
CA TYR A 6 -38.28 -35.04 6.73
C TYR A 6 -37.67 -34.87 8.12
N ALA A 7 -37.73 -35.93 8.94
CA ALA A 7 -37.02 -35.96 10.21
C ALA A 7 -36.34 -37.35 10.32
N GLY A 8 -35.02 -37.36 10.38
CA GLY A 8 -34.28 -38.62 10.49
C GLY A 8 -32.77 -38.48 10.29
N SER A 9 -32.11 -39.59 10.59
CA SER A 9 -30.67 -39.74 10.37
C SER A 9 -30.38 -39.98 8.89
N MET A 10 -29.60 -39.06 8.28
CA MET A 10 -29.23 -39.19 6.87
C MET A 10 -27.78 -38.69 6.63
N PRO A 11 -27.14 -39.22 5.57
CA PRO A 11 -25.80 -38.75 5.18
C PRO A 11 -25.82 -37.29 4.80
N VAL A 12 -24.75 -36.59 5.15
CA VAL A 12 -24.55 -35.15 4.87
C VAL A 12 -23.39 -34.99 3.90
N LEU A 13 -23.59 -34.15 2.87
CA LEU A 13 -22.56 -33.78 1.93
C LEU A 13 -22.40 -32.25 1.91
N ALA A 14 -21.20 -31.79 2.25
CA ALA A 14 -20.84 -30.39 2.23
C ALA A 14 -20.54 -29.93 0.79
N LEU A 15 -21.27 -28.91 0.31
CA LEU A 15 -21.12 -28.37 -1.03
C LEU A 15 -20.14 -27.21 -1.04
N ARG A 16 -19.25 -27.19 -2.02
CA ARG A 16 -18.26 -26.15 -2.24
C ARG A 16 -18.69 -25.28 -3.46
N GLY A 17 -18.99 -24.02 -3.22
CA GLY A 17 -19.33 -23.08 -4.30
C GLY A 17 -20.70 -23.33 -4.95
N LEU A 18 -21.52 -24.22 -4.40
CA LEU A 18 -22.84 -24.58 -4.95
C LEU A 18 -23.90 -24.55 -3.85
N ALA A 19 -25.07 -24.03 -4.20
CA ALA A 19 -26.28 -24.13 -3.40
C ALA A 19 -27.36 -24.86 -4.20
N VAL A 20 -28.11 -25.74 -3.55
CA VAL A 20 -29.20 -26.52 -4.18
C VAL A 20 -30.52 -26.14 -3.52
N TYR A 21 -31.57 -25.95 -4.31
CA TYR A 21 -32.85 -25.46 -3.83
C TYR A 21 -33.93 -26.53 -3.98
N PRO A 22 -35.01 -26.48 -3.17
CA PRO A 22 -36.17 -27.35 -3.32
C PRO A 22 -36.79 -27.26 -4.72
N GLU A 23 -37.30 -28.40 -5.20
CA GLU A 23 -37.97 -28.57 -6.51
C GLU A 23 -37.05 -28.26 -7.72
N GLN A 24 -35.71 -28.03 -7.49
CA GLN A 24 -34.73 -27.84 -8.54
C GLN A 24 -33.91 -29.13 -8.74
N THR A 25 -33.55 -29.39 -10.01
CA THR A 25 -32.70 -30.50 -10.38
C THR A 25 -31.33 -30.01 -10.80
N VAL A 26 -30.28 -30.55 -10.19
CA VAL A 26 -28.90 -30.04 -10.39
C VAL A 26 -27.97 -31.23 -10.49
N HIS A 27 -26.96 -31.11 -11.32
CA HIS A 27 -25.82 -32.04 -11.36
C HIS A 27 -24.58 -31.38 -10.81
N PHE A 28 -23.73 -32.13 -10.14
CA PHE A 28 -22.42 -31.68 -9.64
C PHE A 28 -21.47 -32.86 -9.50
N ASP A 29 -20.18 -32.57 -9.44
CA ASP A 29 -19.13 -33.57 -9.34
C ASP A 29 -18.69 -33.71 -7.88
N VAL A 30 -18.48 -34.94 -7.45
CA VAL A 30 -18.06 -35.34 -6.09
C VAL A 30 -16.66 -35.94 -6.17
N GLY A 31 -15.65 -35.24 -5.66
CA GLY A 31 -14.25 -35.68 -5.66
C GLY A 31 -13.68 -36.00 -4.28
N ARG A 32 -14.37 -35.60 -3.17
CA ARG A 32 -13.86 -35.88 -1.82
C ARG A 32 -14.24 -37.27 -1.38
N THR A 33 -13.31 -38.02 -0.80
CA THR A 33 -13.53 -39.40 -0.31
C THR A 33 -14.69 -39.50 0.69
N LYS A 34 -14.76 -38.56 1.68
CA LYS A 34 -15.86 -38.51 2.65
C LYS A 34 -17.21 -38.27 1.97
N SER A 35 -17.25 -37.43 0.95
CA SER A 35 -18.47 -37.13 0.19
C SER A 35 -18.90 -38.31 -0.68
N ALA A 36 -17.96 -39.03 -1.28
CA ALA A 36 -18.24 -40.24 -2.06
C ALA A 36 -18.79 -41.36 -1.16
N MET A 37 -18.25 -41.51 0.05
CA MET A 37 -18.76 -42.48 1.04
C MET A 37 -20.16 -42.13 1.55
N ALA A 38 -20.43 -40.82 1.77
CA ALA A 38 -21.78 -40.36 2.13
C ALA A 38 -22.79 -40.67 1.03
N LEU A 39 -22.39 -40.46 -0.23
CA LEU A 39 -23.20 -40.75 -1.39
C LEU A 39 -23.50 -42.27 -1.52
N ASP A 40 -22.49 -43.13 -1.38
CA ASP A 40 -22.64 -44.60 -1.42
C ASP A 40 -23.56 -45.10 -0.30
N ALA A 41 -23.44 -44.51 0.91
CA ALA A 41 -24.33 -44.79 2.03
C ALA A 41 -25.78 -44.38 1.74
N ALA A 42 -26.01 -43.25 1.10
CA ALA A 42 -27.35 -42.83 0.69
C ALA A 42 -27.95 -43.75 -0.39
N MET A 43 -27.15 -44.17 -1.37
CA MET A 43 -27.57 -45.04 -2.45
C MET A 43 -27.99 -46.46 -1.95
N LYS A 44 -27.37 -46.95 -0.87
CA LYS A 44 -27.69 -48.24 -0.26
C LYS A 44 -28.97 -48.19 0.59
N LYS A 45 -29.50 -47.02 0.90
CA LYS A 45 -30.67 -46.84 1.77
C LYS A 45 -31.90 -46.41 0.97
N ASP A 46 -32.24 -45.13 1.03
CA ASP A 46 -33.46 -44.52 0.49
C ASP A 46 -33.19 -43.49 -0.63
N GLN A 47 -31.95 -43.36 -1.05
CA GLN A 47 -31.47 -42.38 -2.04
C GLN A 47 -31.70 -40.94 -1.62
N ILE A 48 -31.80 -40.71 -0.30
CA ILE A 48 -31.95 -39.36 0.27
C ILE A 48 -30.63 -38.93 0.89
N LEU A 49 -30.27 -37.71 0.63
CA LEU A 49 -29.03 -37.09 1.07
C LEU A 49 -29.32 -35.66 1.53
N PHE A 50 -28.61 -35.16 2.52
CA PHE A 50 -28.65 -33.77 2.93
C PHE A 50 -27.45 -33.01 2.37
N LEU A 51 -27.75 -32.01 1.53
CA LEU A 51 -26.77 -31.13 0.95
C LEU A 51 -26.72 -29.79 1.71
N VAL A 52 -25.55 -29.39 2.16
CA VAL A 52 -25.39 -28.15 2.92
C VAL A 52 -24.22 -27.34 2.35
N PRO A 53 -24.40 -26.04 2.02
CA PRO A 53 -23.32 -25.19 1.56
C PRO A 53 -22.28 -24.93 2.66
N GLN A 54 -21.00 -24.83 2.29
CA GLN A 54 -19.93 -24.36 3.18
C GLN A 54 -19.95 -22.84 3.29
N LYS A 55 -19.59 -22.29 4.45
CA LYS A 55 -19.43 -20.86 4.63
C LYS A 55 -18.17 -20.32 3.94
N ASP A 56 -17.09 -21.10 4.01
CA ASP A 56 -15.82 -20.79 3.34
C ASP A 56 -15.50 -21.89 2.32
N ILE A 57 -15.28 -21.48 1.08
CA ILE A 57 -15.00 -22.36 -0.06
C ILE A 57 -13.60 -22.99 0.06
N LEU A 58 -12.69 -22.38 0.81
CA LEU A 58 -11.29 -22.81 0.90
C LEU A 58 -11.07 -23.98 1.87
N VAL A 59 -12.05 -24.30 2.72
CA VAL A 59 -11.91 -25.38 3.71
C VAL A 59 -12.10 -26.75 3.05
N ASP A 60 -11.07 -27.58 3.08
CA ASP A 60 -11.14 -28.93 2.47
C ASP A 60 -11.89 -29.96 3.31
N ASP A 61 -11.76 -29.96 4.64
CA ASP A 61 -12.47 -30.85 5.57
C ASP A 61 -13.36 -30.04 6.53
N PRO A 62 -14.58 -29.65 6.09
CA PRO A 62 -15.44 -28.77 6.85
C PRO A 62 -16.01 -29.44 8.10
N LYS A 63 -15.93 -28.73 9.22
CA LYS A 63 -16.60 -29.07 10.48
C LYS A 63 -18.01 -28.49 10.51
N LEU A 64 -18.79 -28.83 11.52
CA LEU A 64 -20.15 -28.29 11.69
C LEU A 64 -20.20 -26.75 11.74
N SER A 65 -19.17 -26.11 12.31
CA SER A 65 -19.03 -24.64 12.35
C SER A 65 -18.93 -24.01 10.96
N ASP A 66 -18.38 -24.74 10.01
CA ASP A 66 -18.05 -24.26 8.66
C ASP A 66 -19.20 -24.46 7.68
N LEU A 67 -20.27 -25.13 8.14
CA LEU A 67 -21.48 -25.38 7.37
C LEU A 67 -22.52 -24.27 7.61
N CYS A 68 -23.35 -24.02 6.60
CA CYS A 68 -24.47 -23.12 6.71
C CYS A 68 -25.58 -23.69 7.59
N ALA A 69 -26.38 -22.82 8.19
CA ALA A 69 -27.45 -23.23 9.12
C ALA A 69 -28.60 -24.00 8.44
N VAL A 70 -28.82 -23.76 7.14
CA VAL A 70 -29.87 -24.41 6.34
C VAL A 70 -29.22 -25.01 5.10
N GLY A 71 -29.63 -26.21 4.78
CA GLY A 71 -29.31 -26.93 3.57
C GLY A 71 -30.59 -27.48 2.92
N THR A 72 -30.42 -28.39 1.97
CA THR A 72 -31.53 -29.00 1.22
C THR A 72 -31.46 -30.50 1.30
N VAL A 73 -32.53 -31.14 1.70
CA VAL A 73 -32.72 -32.58 1.55
C VAL A 73 -32.97 -32.86 0.08
N VAL A 74 -32.22 -33.78 -0.50
CA VAL A 74 -32.30 -34.12 -1.93
C VAL A 74 -32.51 -35.59 -2.14
N ARG A 75 -33.11 -35.94 -3.28
CA ARG A 75 -33.17 -37.28 -3.80
C ARG A 75 -32.21 -37.46 -4.95
N ILE A 76 -31.40 -38.51 -4.89
CA ILE A 76 -30.46 -38.87 -5.95
C ILE A 76 -31.28 -39.49 -7.10
N LYS A 77 -31.14 -38.96 -8.30
CA LYS A 77 -31.80 -39.43 -9.52
C LYS A 77 -30.92 -40.36 -10.34
N GLN A 78 -29.66 -39.96 -10.48
CA GLN A 78 -28.70 -40.64 -11.32
C GLN A 78 -27.28 -40.46 -10.81
N LEU A 79 -26.45 -41.47 -10.95
CA LEU A 79 -25.01 -41.44 -10.66
C LEU A 79 -24.30 -41.87 -11.93
N LEU A 80 -23.30 -41.10 -12.35
CA LEU A 80 -22.47 -41.35 -13.52
C LEU A 80 -21.01 -41.25 -13.10
N ASN A 81 -20.16 -42.11 -13.65
CA ASN A 81 -18.72 -42.00 -13.51
C ASN A 81 -18.23 -40.86 -14.43
N ALA A 82 -17.55 -39.88 -13.87
CA ALA A 82 -16.92 -38.78 -14.61
C ALA A 82 -15.42 -39.12 -14.84
N PRO A 83 -14.73 -38.47 -15.82
CA PRO A 83 -13.28 -38.54 -15.95
C PRO A 83 -12.56 -38.14 -14.64
N GLU A 84 -11.35 -38.68 -14.41
CA GLU A 84 -10.50 -38.41 -13.24
C GLU A 84 -11.01 -38.97 -11.90
N GLU A 85 -11.65 -40.16 -11.92
CA GLU A 85 -12.19 -40.82 -10.71
C GLU A 85 -13.26 -40.02 -9.94
N ASN A 86 -13.82 -38.92 -10.49
CA ASN A 86 -14.90 -38.17 -9.90
C ASN A 86 -16.27 -38.81 -10.18
N LEU A 87 -17.20 -38.67 -9.24
CA LEU A 87 -18.58 -39.11 -9.39
C LEU A 87 -19.47 -37.93 -9.75
N ARG A 88 -20.16 -38.01 -10.89
CA ARG A 88 -21.18 -37.01 -11.27
C ARG A 88 -22.55 -37.43 -10.80
N VAL A 89 -23.20 -36.60 -10.00
CA VAL A 89 -24.46 -36.91 -9.35
C VAL A 89 -25.54 -35.93 -9.85
N LEU A 90 -26.70 -36.50 -10.24
CA LEU A 90 -27.91 -35.74 -10.54
C LEU A 90 -28.86 -35.85 -9.33
N VAL A 91 -29.23 -34.75 -8.74
CA VAL A 91 -30.10 -34.68 -7.58
C VAL A 91 -31.30 -33.76 -7.81
N THR A 92 -32.40 -34.05 -7.11
CA THR A 92 -33.56 -33.14 -7.05
C THR A 92 -33.79 -32.72 -5.62
N GLY A 93 -33.86 -31.44 -5.36
CA GLY A 93 -34.17 -30.85 -4.04
C GLY A 93 -35.61 -31.21 -3.61
N LEU A 94 -35.76 -31.58 -2.35
CA LEU A 94 -37.07 -31.93 -1.78
C LEU A 94 -37.57 -30.87 -0.80
N ALA A 95 -36.79 -30.56 0.21
CA ALA A 95 -37.16 -29.58 1.25
C ALA A 95 -35.93 -28.91 1.86
N ARG A 96 -36.13 -27.72 2.39
CA ARG A 96 -35.13 -27.08 3.27
C ARG A 96 -35.09 -27.79 4.62
N ALA A 97 -33.89 -27.99 5.13
CA ALA A 97 -33.69 -28.61 6.43
C ALA A 97 -32.46 -28.02 7.15
N ARG A 98 -32.34 -28.35 8.43
CA ARG A 98 -31.21 -28.02 9.28
C ARG A 98 -30.66 -29.27 9.96
N ILE A 99 -29.39 -29.20 10.33
CA ILE A 99 -28.80 -30.25 11.19
C ILE A 99 -29.26 -29.97 12.62
N ALA A 100 -30.00 -30.94 13.19
CA ALA A 100 -30.40 -30.90 14.60
C ALA A 100 -29.25 -31.44 15.49
N GLN A 101 -28.61 -32.54 15.07
CA GLN A 101 -27.49 -33.12 15.81
C GLN A 101 -26.58 -33.88 14.84
N MET A 102 -25.27 -33.65 14.94
CA MET A 102 -24.27 -34.45 14.23
C MET A 102 -24.14 -35.79 14.96
N GLN A 103 -24.31 -36.90 14.24
CA GLN A 103 -24.25 -38.23 14.79
C GLN A 103 -22.91 -38.90 14.52
N GLN A 104 -22.29 -38.60 13.37
CA GLN A 104 -21.06 -39.20 12.92
C GLN A 104 -20.26 -38.25 12.05
N THR A 105 -18.95 -38.20 12.23
CA THR A 105 -18.02 -37.38 11.43
C THR A 105 -17.05 -38.27 10.59
N GLU A 106 -16.84 -39.51 10.98
CA GLU A 106 -15.99 -40.48 10.29
C GLU A 106 -16.78 -41.79 10.10
N PRO A 107 -16.67 -42.52 8.97
CA PRO A 107 -15.89 -42.23 7.77
C PRO A 107 -16.53 -41.18 6.83
N PHE A 108 -17.78 -40.78 7.06
CA PHE A 108 -18.51 -39.72 6.37
C PHE A 108 -19.41 -38.97 7.35
N LEU A 109 -19.85 -37.79 6.97
CA LEU A 109 -20.75 -36.97 7.81
C LEU A 109 -22.17 -37.59 7.80
N ASN A 110 -22.70 -37.87 8.98
CA ASN A 110 -24.07 -38.31 9.17
C ASN A 110 -24.74 -37.52 10.31
N ALA A 111 -25.94 -37.02 10.08
CA ALA A 111 -26.59 -36.15 11.02
C ALA A 111 -28.10 -36.46 11.12
N LEU A 112 -28.65 -36.13 12.28
CA LEU A 112 -30.10 -36.02 12.45
C LEU A 112 -30.50 -34.66 11.81
N VAL A 113 -31.30 -34.75 10.76
CA VAL A 113 -31.75 -33.59 9.98
C VAL A 113 -33.25 -33.42 10.17
N GLU A 114 -33.67 -32.18 10.36
CA GLU A 114 -35.05 -31.80 10.53
C GLU A 114 -35.45 -30.77 9.46
N SER A 115 -36.59 -31.01 8.80
CA SER A 115 -37.17 -30.03 7.89
C SER A 115 -37.49 -28.74 8.61
N VAL A 116 -37.09 -27.62 7.98
CA VAL A 116 -37.41 -26.28 8.49
C VAL A 116 -38.75 -25.88 7.89
N PRO A 117 -39.80 -25.62 8.71
CA PRO A 117 -41.07 -25.18 8.17
C PRO A 117 -40.90 -23.81 7.51
N CYS A 118 -41.30 -23.73 6.24
CA CYS A 118 -41.45 -22.46 5.57
C CYS A 118 -42.74 -21.83 6.03
N PRO A 119 -42.79 -20.49 6.30
CA PRO A 119 -44.05 -19.80 6.56
C PRO A 119 -45.01 -20.02 5.41
N GLU A 120 -46.32 -20.25 5.73
CA GLU A 120 -47.35 -20.35 4.69
C GLU A 120 -47.32 -19.11 3.78
N GLU A 121 -47.38 -19.36 2.49
CA GLU A 121 -47.35 -18.31 1.51
C GLU A 121 -48.77 -17.68 1.44
N VAL A 122 -48.87 -16.50 2.04
CA VAL A 122 -50.13 -15.71 1.92
C VAL A 122 -50.16 -15.07 0.54
N ASP A 123 -51.23 -15.34 -0.24
CA ASP A 123 -51.37 -14.72 -1.55
C ASP A 123 -51.65 -13.20 -1.41
N SER A 124 -50.59 -12.43 -1.34
CA SER A 124 -50.65 -10.99 -1.16
C SER A 124 -50.51 -10.25 -2.50
N PRO A 125 -51.15 -9.07 -2.66
CA PRO A 125 -50.95 -8.24 -3.84
C PRO A 125 -49.48 -7.95 -4.12
N LYS A 126 -48.66 -7.80 -3.06
CA LYS A 126 -47.21 -7.61 -3.14
C LYS A 126 -46.51 -8.84 -3.72
N GLY A 127 -46.87 -10.03 -3.27
CA GLY A 127 -46.30 -11.29 -3.80
C GLY A 127 -46.61 -11.48 -5.29
N LYS A 128 -47.84 -11.13 -5.72
CA LYS A 128 -48.22 -11.18 -7.15
C LYS A 128 -47.41 -10.18 -8.00
N ALA A 129 -47.21 -8.95 -7.51
CA ALA A 129 -46.42 -7.95 -8.21
C ALA A 129 -44.96 -8.37 -8.36
N LEU A 130 -44.34 -8.85 -7.27
CA LEU A 130 -42.97 -9.32 -7.28
C LEU A 130 -42.75 -10.53 -8.20
N ARG A 131 -43.70 -11.48 -8.26
CA ARG A 131 -43.60 -12.62 -9.19
C ARG A 131 -43.60 -12.16 -10.65
N ARG A 132 -44.48 -11.22 -11.00
CA ARG A 132 -44.52 -10.65 -12.37
C ARG A 132 -43.20 -9.94 -12.71
N GLU A 133 -42.73 -9.11 -11.80
CA GLU A 133 -41.44 -8.41 -11.95
C GLU A 133 -40.26 -9.39 -12.11
N ALA A 134 -40.21 -10.40 -11.25
CA ALA A 134 -39.19 -11.46 -11.31
C ALA A 134 -39.20 -12.20 -12.66
N CYS A 135 -40.37 -12.54 -13.18
CA CYS A 135 -40.50 -13.18 -14.50
C CYS A 135 -40.04 -12.24 -15.64
N THR A 136 -40.39 -10.96 -15.56
CA THR A 136 -39.93 -9.95 -16.55
C THR A 136 -38.41 -9.79 -16.53
N LEU A 137 -37.80 -9.64 -15.34
CA LEU A 137 -36.36 -9.52 -15.20
C LEU A 137 -35.65 -10.79 -15.66
N TYR A 138 -36.19 -11.96 -15.35
CA TYR A 138 -35.59 -13.22 -15.79
C TYR A 138 -35.65 -13.41 -17.31
N ASN A 139 -36.71 -12.88 -17.97
CA ASN A 139 -36.77 -12.85 -19.43
C ASN A 139 -35.64 -11.97 -20.00
N SER A 140 -35.46 -10.76 -19.45
CA SER A 140 -34.38 -9.87 -19.88
C SER A 140 -32.99 -10.50 -19.62
N TYR A 141 -32.84 -11.29 -18.56
CA TYR A 141 -31.64 -12.04 -18.29
C TYR A 141 -31.38 -13.10 -19.38
N LEU A 142 -32.41 -13.84 -19.79
CA LEU A 142 -32.31 -14.83 -20.87
C LEU A 142 -31.98 -14.23 -22.24
N GLU A 143 -32.48 -13.02 -22.51
CA GLU A 143 -32.18 -12.28 -23.75
C GLU A 143 -30.71 -11.83 -23.84
N LEU A 144 -30.07 -11.54 -22.68
CA LEU A 144 -28.67 -11.12 -22.60
C LEU A 144 -27.69 -12.29 -22.45
N THR A 145 -28.18 -13.45 -22.02
CA THR A 145 -27.39 -14.66 -21.88
C THR A 145 -27.91 -15.70 -22.87
N ASP A 146 -27.11 -16.20 -23.81
CA ASP A 146 -27.47 -17.22 -24.81
C ASP A 146 -27.84 -18.58 -24.16
N HIS A 147 -28.51 -18.58 -23.00
CA HIS A 147 -28.92 -19.80 -22.30
C HIS A 147 -30.31 -20.28 -22.71
N PRO A 148 -30.45 -21.52 -23.21
CA PRO A 148 -31.73 -22.11 -23.61
C PRO A 148 -32.55 -22.57 -22.39
N ALA A 149 -32.94 -21.66 -21.50
CA ALA A 149 -33.71 -21.99 -20.28
C ALA A 149 -35.23 -21.75 -20.41
N GLN A 150 -35.79 -21.87 -21.61
CA GLN A 150 -37.25 -21.70 -21.86
C GLN A 150 -38.13 -22.57 -20.96
N MET A 151 -37.69 -23.79 -20.60
CA MET A 151 -38.43 -24.68 -19.71
C MET A 151 -38.49 -24.14 -18.27
N VAL A 152 -37.43 -23.46 -17.78
CA VAL A 152 -37.43 -22.83 -16.45
C VAL A 152 -38.37 -21.66 -16.42
N GLN A 153 -38.39 -20.83 -17.46
CA GLN A 153 -39.27 -19.70 -17.64
C GLN A 153 -40.78 -20.14 -17.61
N LEU A 154 -41.13 -21.18 -18.36
CA LEU A 154 -42.48 -21.73 -18.36
C LEU A 154 -42.90 -22.24 -16.99
N ARG A 155 -42.02 -22.89 -16.25
CA ARG A 155 -42.26 -23.33 -14.87
C ARG A 155 -42.43 -22.16 -13.90
N MET A 156 -41.69 -21.09 -14.05
CA MET A 156 -41.87 -19.89 -13.24
C MET A 156 -43.22 -19.21 -13.50
N LEU A 157 -43.59 -19.06 -14.76
CA LEU A 157 -44.87 -18.46 -15.16
C LEU A 157 -46.08 -19.28 -14.70
N ALA A 158 -45.97 -20.60 -14.69
CA ALA A 158 -47.02 -21.51 -14.24
C ALA A 158 -47.14 -21.60 -12.70
N SER A 159 -46.16 -21.06 -11.94
CA SER A 159 -46.15 -21.21 -10.49
C SER A 159 -46.79 -20.02 -9.79
N GLU A 160 -47.69 -20.30 -8.86
CA GLU A 160 -48.27 -19.29 -7.96
C GLU A 160 -47.45 -19.10 -6.67
N LYS A 161 -46.35 -19.86 -6.49
CA LYS A 161 -45.49 -19.82 -5.29
C LYS A 161 -44.30 -18.88 -5.46
N SER A 162 -44.25 -17.81 -4.69
CA SER A 162 -43.17 -16.83 -4.70
C SER A 162 -41.83 -17.46 -4.31
N GLY A 163 -41.86 -18.43 -3.37
CA GLY A 163 -40.67 -19.15 -2.96
C GLY A 163 -40.07 -20.01 -4.07
N PHE A 164 -40.89 -20.66 -4.87
CA PHE A 164 -40.44 -21.44 -6.02
C PHE A 164 -39.82 -20.56 -7.11
N VAL A 165 -40.42 -19.41 -7.39
CA VAL A 165 -39.91 -18.45 -8.40
C VAL A 165 -38.52 -17.93 -7.95
N ALA A 166 -38.35 -17.56 -6.68
CA ALA A 166 -37.08 -17.15 -6.14
C ALA A 166 -36.00 -18.25 -6.22
N ASP A 167 -36.41 -19.49 -5.94
CA ASP A 167 -35.49 -20.66 -5.99
C ASP A 167 -35.08 -21.00 -7.43
N CYS A 168 -35.97 -20.82 -8.40
CA CYS A 168 -35.69 -20.93 -9.83
C CYS A 168 -34.64 -19.91 -10.30
N ILE A 169 -34.83 -18.64 -9.92
CA ILE A 169 -33.87 -17.56 -10.24
C ILE A 169 -32.50 -17.88 -9.62
N ALA A 170 -32.49 -18.19 -8.33
CA ALA A 170 -31.23 -18.47 -7.62
C ALA A 170 -30.45 -19.65 -8.23
N GLN A 171 -31.14 -20.69 -8.70
CA GLN A 171 -30.52 -21.87 -9.29
C GLN A 171 -29.99 -21.62 -10.72
N ASN A 172 -30.75 -20.87 -11.54
CA ASN A 172 -30.53 -20.79 -12.99
C ASN A 172 -30.00 -19.43 -13.46
N SER A 173 -29.53 -18.59 -12.55
CA SER A 173 -28.88 -17.31 -12.89
C SER A 173 -27.41 -17.31 -12.47
N GLY A 174 -26.63 -16.38 -13.03
CA GLY A 174 -25.22 -16.16 -12.78
C GLY A 174 -24.87 -15.55 -11.42
N LEU A 175 -25.83 -15.46 -10.48
CA LEU A 175 -25.65 -14.90 -9.15
C LEU A 175 -24.45 -15.50 -8.42
N ASP A 176 -23.77 -14.67 -7.65
CA ASP A 176 -22.62 -15.10 -6.87
C ASP A 176 -22.97 -16.11 -5.78
N TYR A 177 -22.00 -16.97 -5.40
CA TYR A 177 -22.20 -18.01 -4.39
C TYR A 177 -22.73 -17.46 -3.06
N THR A 178 -22.22 -16.30 -2.64
CA THR A 178 -22.67 -15.66 -1.40
C THR A 178 -24.13 -15.21 -1.47
N GLU A 179 -24.60 -14.74 -2.62
CA GLU A 179 -25.98 -14.34 -2.85
C GLU A 179 -26.90 -15.56 -2.91
N LYS A 180 -26.49 -16.60 -3.63
CA LYS A 180 -27.19 -17.88 -3.68
C LYS A 180 -27.35 -18.46 -2.27
N THR A 181 -26.29 -18.46 -1.48
CA THR A 181 -26.34 -18.97 -0.09
C THR A 181 -27.30 -18.17 0.78
N LYS A 182 -27.30 -16.82 0.67
CA LYS A 182 -28.26 -15.96 1.39
C LYS A 182 -29.71 -16.25 1.01
N LEU A 183 -29.97 -16.49 -0.28
CA LEU A 183 -31.32 -16.89 -0.74
C LEU A 183 -31.77 -18.24 -0.20
N LEU A 184 -30.84 -19.21 -0.09
CA LEU A 184 -31.14 -20.50 0.52
C LEU A 184 -31.52 -20.37 2.01
N LEU A 185 -30.81 -19.51 2.74
CA LEU A 185 -31.00 -19.28 4.17
C LEU A 185 -32.28 -18.49 4.49
N GLN A 186 -32.82 -17.71 3.53
CA GLN A 186 -34.05 -16.93 3.73
C GLN A 186 -35.29 -17.85 3.65
N LEU A 187 -35.93 -18.04 4.79
CA LEU A 187 -37.08 -18.93 4.90
C LEU A 187 -38.40 -18.30 4.44
N ASN A 188 -38.54 -16.97 4.58
CA ASN A 188 -39.77 -16.30 4.16
C ASN A 188 -39.86 -16.21 2.63
N PRO A 189 -40.87 -16.78 1.96
CA PRO A 189 -40.95 -16.86 0.50
C PRO A 189 -40.98 -15.49 -0.16
N THR A 190 -41.74 -14.55 0.38
CA THR A 190 -41.88 -13.19 -0.21
C THR A 190 -40.60 -12.39 -0.08
N ARG A 191 -39.94 -12.43 1.08
CA ARG A 191 -38.65 -11.76 1.28
C ARG A 191 -37.54 -12.36 0.43
N ARG A 192 -37.58 -13.71 0.27
CA ARG A 192 -36.63 -14.40 -0.62
C ARG A 192 -36.79 -13.95 -2.07
N LEU A 193 -38.04 -13.77 -2.54
CA LEU A 193 -38.31 -13.27 -3.87
C LEU A 193 -37.88 -11.82 -4.04
N GLU A 194 -38.10 -10.95 -3.06
CA GLU A 194 -37.56 -9.59 -3.05
C GLU A 194 -36.04 -9.55 -3.20
N MET A 195 -35.34 -10.39 -2.42
CA MET A 195 -33.89 -10.50 -2.52
C MET A 195 -33.46 -11.02 -3.89
N ALA A 196 -34.13 -12.04 -4.42
CA ALA A 196 -33.84 -12.60 -5.74
C ALA A 196 -34.02 -11.56 -6.86
N VAL A 197 -35.09 -10.75 -6.80
CA VAL A 197 -35.34 -9.63 -7.72
C VAL A 197 -34.20 -8.61 -7.61
N THR A 198 -33.83 -8.22 -6.40
CA THR A 198 -32.77 -7.24 -6.18
C THR A 198 -31.41 -7.71 -6.72
N TYR A 199 -31.05 -8.98 -6.51
CA TYR A 199 -29.80 -9.53 -7.02
C TYR A 199 -29.81 -9.69 -8.54
N LEU A 200 -30.93 -10.16 -9.10
CA LEU A 200 -31.07 -10.32 -10.54
C LEU A 200 -31.06 -8.95 -11.27
N THR A 201 -31.58 -7.90 -10.65
CA THR A 201 -31.51 -6.53 -11.22
C THR A 201 -30.07 -6.05 -11.33
N LYS A 202 -29.25 -6.28 -10.27
CA LYS A 202 -27.83 -5.93 -10.29
C LYS A 202 -27.07 -6.72 -11.35
N GLU A 203 -27.34 -8.00 -11.45
CA GLU A 203 -26.71 -8.88 -12.44
C GLU A 203 -27.04 -8.43 -13.87
N LEU A 204 -28.28 -8.02 -14.10
CA LEU A 204 -28.73 -7.45 -15.39
C LEU A 204 -28.01 -6.15 -15.73
N GLU A 205 -27.73 -5.28 -14.76
CA GLU A 205 -26.96 -4.07 -14.98
C GLU A 205 -25.52 -4.39 -15.42
N VAL A 206 -24.90 -5.38 -14.79
CA VAL A 206 -23.54 -5.84 -15.16
C VAL A 206 -23.55 -6.42 -16.59
N LEU A 207 -24.46 -7.34 -16.89
CA LEU A 207 -24.58 -7.95 -18.22
C LEU A 207 -24.86 -6.95 -19.34
N ARG A 208 -25.65 -5.90 -19.06
CA ARG A 208 -25.88 -4.80 -20.03
C ARG A 208 -24.60 -4.03 -20.31
N LEU A 209 -23.83 -3.72 -19.26
CA LEU A 209 -22.54 -3.05 -19.43
C LEU A 209 -21.54 -3.92 -20.21
N GLU A 210 -21.50 -5.22 -19.92
CA GLU A 210 -20.67 -6.17 -20.66
C GLU A 210 -21.07 -6.24 -22.13
N SER A 211 -22.37 -6.30 -22.45
CA SER A 211 -22.90 -6.27 -23.81
C SER A 211 -22.53 -4.97 -24.52
N GLU A 212 -22.68 -3.81 -23.87
CA GLU A 212 -22.27 -2.52 -24.43
C GLU A 212 -20.78 -2.44 -24.74
N ILE A 213 -19.93 -3.01 -23.86
CA ILE A 213 -18.47 -3.08 -24.07
C ILE A 213 -18.16 -4.01 -25.25
N GLN A 214 -18.80 -5.16 -25.32
CA GLN A 214 -18.64 -6.10 -26.44
C GLN A 214 -19.09 -5.49 -27.77
N ASP A 215 -20.24 -4.79 -27.79
CA ASP A 215 -20.76 -4.13 -28.98
C ASP A 215 -19.81 -3.01 -29.45
N LYS A 216 -19.29 -2.19 -28.52
CA LYS A 216 -18.26 -1.17 -28.83
C LYS A 216 -16.98 -1.80 -29.38
N THR A 217 -16.56 -2.90 -28.78
CA THR A 217 -15.37 -3.63 -29.23
C THR A 217 -15.58 -4.25 -30.60
N ARG A 218 -16.77 -4.83 -30.84
CA ARG A 218 -17.15 -5.42 -32.12
C ARG A 218 -17.27 -4.35 -33.21
N ALA A 219 -17.91 -3.21 -32.90
CA ALA A 219 -17.98 -2.07 -33.80
C ALA A 219 -16.59 -1.51 -34.16
N ALA A 220 -15.67 -1.45 -33.19
CA ALA A 220 -14.28 -1.05 -33.41
C ALA A 220 -13.54 -2.07 -34.30
N ILE A 221 -13.78 -3.37 -34.13
CA ILE A 221 -13.21 -4.45 -34.96
C ILE A 221 -13.79 -4.38 -36.37
N ASP A 222 -15.12 -4.22 -36.51
CA ASP A 222 -15.79 -4.12 -37.81
C ASP A 222 -15.35 -2.84 -38.55
N GLN A 223 -15.12 -1.74 -37.82
CA GLN A 223 -14.59 -0.51 -38.41
C GLN A 223 -13.14 -0.70 -38.88
N ASN A 224 -12.30 -1.36 -38.07
CA ASN A 224 -10.94 -1.71 -38.47
C ASN A 224 -10.93 -2.67 -39.64
N GLN A 225 -11.81 -3.67 -39.69
CA GLN A 225 -11.94 -4.58 -40.87
C GLN A 225 -12.44 -3.85 -42.09
N ARG A 226 -13.37 -2.92 -41.94
CA ARG A 226 -13.89 -2.10 -43.02
C ARG A 226 -12.83 -1.13 -43.55
N ASP A 227 -12.06 -0.50 -42.66
CA ASP A 227 -10.92 0.34 -43.02
C ASP A 227 -9.80 -0.49 -43.65
N TYR A 228 -9.56 -1.71 -43.16
CA TYR A 228 -8.67 -2.65 -43.80
C TYR A 228 -9.15 -3.02 -45.23
N TYR A 229 -10.42 -3.37 -45.39
CA TYR A 229 -10.99 -3.73 -46.73
C TYR A 229 -10.97 -2.56 -47.69
N LEU A 230 -11.26 -1.36 -47.22
CA LEU A 230 -11.19 -0.14 -48.00
C LEU A 230 -9.73 0.19 -48.40
N ARG A 231 -8.77 -0.01 -47.50
CA ARG A 231 -7.34 0.15 -47.79
C ARG A 231 -6.86 -0.90 -48.80
N GLU A 232 -7.32 -2.14 -48.68
CA GLU A 232 -6.98 -3.22 -49.60
C GLU A 232 -7.60 -2.95 -50.96
N GLN A 233 -8.84 -2.47 -51.05
CA GLN A 233 -9.42 -2.03 -52.34
C GLN A 233 -8.67 -0.83 -52.92
N MET A 234 -8.29 0.14 -52.11
CA MET A 234 -7.46 1.26 -52.57
C MET A 234 -6.08 0.77 -53.04
N ARG A 235 -5.52 -0.23 -52.38
CA ARG A 235 -4.26 -0.85 -52.77
C ARG A 235 -4.38 -1.56 -54.13
N THR A 236 -5.41 -2.40 -54.28
CA THR A 236 -5.66 -3.10 -55.56
C THR A 236 -5.89 -2.11 -56.71
N ILE A 237 -6.62 -1.03 -56.44
CA ILE A 237 -6.85 0.05 -57.40
C ILE A 237 -5.54 0.78 -57.71
N ARG A 238 -4.67 1.05 -56.73
CA ARG A 238 -3.37 1.66 -56.92
C ARG A 238 -2.37 0.74 -57.66
N GLU A 239 -2.39 -0.58 -57.34
CA GLU A 239 -1.61 -1.59 -58.07
C GLU A 239 -2.04 -1.66 -59.56
N GLU A 240 -3.35 -1.58 -59.83
CA GLU A 240 -3.85 -1.52 -61.24
C GLU A 240 -3.55 -0.16 -61.93
N LEU A 241 -3.40 0.93 -61.15
CA LEU A 241 -2.98 2.23 -61.66
C LEU A 241 -1.46 2.40 -61.79
N GLY A 242 -0.67 1.44 -61.26
CA GLY A 242 0.81 1.47 -61.34
C GLY A 242 1.46 2.49 -60.41
N GLU A 243 0.77 2.94 -59.35
CA GLU A 243 1.30 3.86 -58.34
C GLU A 243 1.93 3.06 -57.19
N GLY A 244 3.25 3.04 -57.08
CA GLY A 244 4.02 2.20 -56.18
C GLY A 244 4.20 2.79 -54.81
N ASP A 245 3.18 2.75 -53.92
CA ASP A 245 3.30 3.17 -52.47
C ASP A 245 4.34 2.32 -51.71
N GLU A 246 4.54 1.05 -52.06
CA GLU A 246 5.55 0.18 -51.44
C GLU A 246 6.99 0.55 -51.78
N GLU A 247 7.22 1.11 -52.95
CA GLU A 247 8.54 1.62 -53.33
C GLU A 247 8.83 2.93 -52.63
N GLU A 248 7.85 3.84 -52.55
CA GLU A 248 7.98 5.11 -51.86
C GLU A 248 8.19 4.89 -50.33
N GLU A 249 7.41 3.99 -49.69
CA GLU A 249 7.55 3.69 -48.27
C GLU A 249 8.89 3.01 -47.93
N TYR A 250 9.37 2.09 -48.77
CA TYR A 250 10.70 1.51 -48.62
C TYR A 250 11.81 2.54 -48.83
N ASP A 251 11.66 3.42 -49.80
CA ASP A 251 12.65 4.45 -50.10
C ASP A 251 12.68 5.49 -48.98
N GLU A 252 11.50 5.83 -48.38
CA GLU A 252 11.40 6.70 -47.21
C GLU A 252 12.05 6.06 -45.98
N ASP A 253 11.73 4.81 -45.67
CA ASP A 253 12.33 4.09 -44.54
C ASP A 253 13.83 3.90 -44.72
N SER A 254 14.27 3.59 -45.93
CA SER A 254 15.69 3.45 -46.27
C SER A 254 16.45 4.78 -46.11
N ALA A 255 15.86 5.88 -46.57
CA ALA A 255 16.45 7.21 -46.40
C ALA A 255 16.52 7.61 -44.91
N ARG A 256 15.47 7.27 -44.11
CA ARG A 256 15.48 7.49 -42.65
C ARG A 256 16.55 6.66 -41.97
N ILE A 257 16.72 5.37 -42.36
CA ILE A 257 17.74 4.46 -41.83
C ILE A 257 19.15 4.97 -42.17
N ASP A 258 19.39 5.42 -43.42
CA ASP A 258 20.69 5.95 -43.87
C ASP A 258 21.06 7.24 -43.14
N ALA A 259 20.09 8.04 -42.74
CA ALA A 259 20.28 9.26 -41.96
C ALA A 259 20.63 8.99 -40.48
N LEU A 260 20.44 7.78 -39.97
CA LEU A 260 20.76 7.45 -38.59
C LEU A 260 22.28 7.38 -38.34
N PRO A 261 22.79 7.95 -37.26
CA PRO A 261 24.20 7.90 -36.87
C PRO A 261 24.59 6.51 -36.30
N LEU A 262 24.32 5.44 -37.06
CA LEU A 262 24.61 4.09 -36.66
C LEU A 262 25.89 3.56 -37.37
N LYS A 263 26.55 2.59 -36.71
CA LYS A 263 27.62 1.84 -37.35
C LYS A 263 27.09 1.09 -38.57
N GLU A 264 27.92 0.95 -39.60
CA GLU A 264 27.55 0.35 -40.87
C GLU A 264 26.93 -1.06 -40.73
N GLU A 265 27.42 -1.85 -39.79
CA GLU A 265 26.89 -3.19 -39.48
C GLU A 265 25.40 -3.15 -39.14
N TYR A 266 25.00 -2.25 -38.20
CA TYR A 266 23.60 -2.13 -37.76
C TYR A 266 22.72 -1.48 -38.83
N ARG A 267 23.23 -0.50 -39.54
CA ARG A 267 22.54 0.12 -40.68
C ARG A 267 22.21 -0.92 -41.73
N ASN A 268 23.19 -1.74 -42.12
CA ASN A 268 22.99 -2.81 -43.09
C ASN A 268 22.00 -3.89 -42.60
N LYS A 269 21.94 -4.15 -41.29
CA LYS A 269 20.95 -5.04 -40.68
C LYS A 269 19.54 -4.47 -40.84
N LEU A 270 19.33 -3.20 -40.52
CA LEU A 270 18.04 -2.51 -40.64
C LEU A 270 17.57 -2.44 -42.11
N LEU A 271 18.46 -2.11 -43.05
CA LEU A 271 18.14 -2.10 -44.49
C LEU A 271 17.72 -3.48 -44.99
N LYS A 272 18.35 -4.55 -44.46
CA LYS A 272 17.92 -5.92 -44.77
C LYS A 272 16.54 -6.25 -44.17
N ASP A 273 16.26 -5.80 -43.00
CA ASP A 273 14.94 -6.00 -42.34
C ASP A 273 13.87 -5.18 -43.08
N ALA A 274 14.14 -3.94 -43.51
CA ALA A 274 13.27 -3.14 -44.37
C ALA A 274 13.03 -3.82 -45.75
N MET A 275 14.08 -4.38 -46.36
CA MET A 275 13.95 -5.14 -47.60
C MET A 275 13.13 -6.43 -47.43
N LYS A 276 13.20 -7.09 -46.25
CA LYS A 276 12.34 -8.24 -45.96
C LYS A 276 10.90 -7.81 -45.83
N LEU A 277 10.63 -6.68 -45.15
CA LEU A 277 9.29 -6.11 -44.97
C LEU A 277 8.64 -5.86 -46.36
N LYS A 278 9.37 -5.24 -47.30
CA LYS A 278 8.91 -5.00 -48.68
C LYS A 278 8.52 -6.30 -49.41
N LYS A 279 9.18 -7.44 -49.06
CA LYS A 279 8.93 -8.73 -49.72
C LYS A 279 7.81 -9.55 -49.08
N GLN A 280 7.33 -9.14 -47.93
CA GLN A 280 6.29 -9.90 -47.20
C GLN A 280 4.89 -9.46 -47.59
N PRO A 281 3.93 -10.40 -47.66
CA PRO A 281 2.54 -10.03 -47.94
C PRO A 281 2.02 -9.07 -46.86
N PHE A 282 1.35 -8.02 -47.29
CA PHE A 282 0.72 -7.05 -46.42
C PHE A 282 -0.28 -7.74 -45.48
N GLY A 283 -0.24 -7.40 -44.19
CA GLY A 283 -1.14 -7.97 -43.18
C GLY A 283 -0.69 -9.33 -42.63
N SER A 284 0.47 -9.86 -43.03
CA SER A 284 1.04 -11.03 -42.35
C SER A 284 1.48 -10.66 -40.96
N SER A 285 1.37 -11.60 -40.00
CA SER A 285 1.82 -11.39 -38.62
C SER A 285 3.32 -11.04 -38.54
N GLU A 286 4.12 -11.58 -39.46
CA GLU A 286 5.57 -11.32 -39.56
C GLU A 286 5.86 -9.92 -40.10
N ALA A 287 5.11 -9.45 -41.12
CA ALA A 287 5.19 -8.07 -41.59
C ALA A 287 4.83 -7.06 -40.45
N SER A 288 3.78 -7.32 -39.69
CA SER A 288 3.40 -6.47 -38.55
C SER A 288 4.49 -6.40 -37.47
N VAL A 289 5.14 -7.53 -37.17
CA VAL A 289 6.26 -7.57 -36.19
C VAL A 289 7.46 -6.77 -36.71
N LEU A 290 7.83 -6.95 -38.00
CA LEU A 290 8.94 -6.21 -38.60
C LEU A 290 8.65 -4.71 -38.71
N ARG A 291 7.42 -4.34 -39.08
CA ARG A 291 7.00 -2.93 -39.12
C ARG A 291 7.12 -2.29 -37.74
N ASN A 292 6.50 -2.86 -36.70
CA ASN A 292 6.57 -2.36 -35.36
C ASN A 292 8.02 -2.24 -34.84
N TYR A 293 8.89 -3.18 -35.25
CA TYR A 293 10.31 -3.12 -34.89
C TYR A 293 11.02 -1.95 -35.59
N LEU A 294 10.84 -1.76 -36.90
CA LEU A 294 11.44 -0.66 -37.63
C LEU A 294 10.94 0.69 -37.13
N ASP A 295 9.63 0.83 -36.92
CA ASP A 295 9.05 2.05 -36.39
C ASP A 295 9.64 2.37 -35.02
N THR A 296 9.76 1.36 -34.13
CA THR A 296 10.37 1.56 -32.80
C THR A 296 11.83 2.02 -32.88
N VAL A 297 12.62 1.45 -33.83
CA VAL A 297 14.02 1.86 -34.04
C VAL A 297 14.11 3.27 -34.61
N LEU A 298 13.26 3.61 -35.57
CA LEU A 298 13.23 4.91 -36.23
C LEU A 298 12.73 6.05 -35.34
N ASP A 299 11.86 5.72 -34.41
CA ASP A 299 11.32 6.70 -33.43
C ASP A 299 12.29 7.03 -32.30
N LEU A 300 13.33 6.21 -32.10
CA LEU A 300 14.37 6.53 -31.11
C LEU A 300 15.14 7.79 -31.51
N PRO A 301 15.54 8.59 -30.50
CA PRO A 301 16.15 9.90 -30.72
C PRO A 301 17.65 9.81 -31.09
N TRP A 302 18.02 9.03 -32.08
CA TRP A 302 19.41 8.86 -32.50
C TRP A 302 20.10 10.20 -32.80
N GLY A 303 21.15 10.53 -32.03
CA GLY A 303 21.93 11.75 -32.22
C GLY A 303 21.19 13.07 -31.95
N LYS A 304 19.97 13.03 -31.46
CA LYS A 304 19.19 14.23 -31.12
C LYS A 304 19.46 14.66 -29.71
N TYR A 305 20.06 15.81 -29.48
CA TYR A 305 20.37 16.33 -28.15
C TYR A 305 19.59 17.60 -27.87
N SER A 306 19.05 17.74 -26.66
CA SER A 306 18.52 19.03 -26.17
C SER A 306 19.70 19.96 -25.80
N LYS A 307 19.52 21.25 -26.05
CA LYS A 307 20.52 22.26 -25.66
C LYS A 307 20.50 22.40 -24.14
N GLU A 308 21.54 21.88 -23.49
CA GLU A 308 21.69 21.91 -22.05
C GLU A 308 22.01 23.32 -21.54
N ARG A 309 21.47 23.66 -20.37
CA ARG A 309 21.81 24.88 -19.64
C ARG A 309 22.62 24.51 -18.39
N LEU A 310 23.90 24.85 -18.37
CA LEU A 310 24.80 24.57 -17.24
C LEU A 310 25.12 25.86 -16.47
N ASP A 311 24.11 26.64 -16.12
CA ASP A 311 24.22 27.87 -15.35
C ASP A 311 23.75 27.63 -13.91
N VAL A 312 24.70 27.55 -12.97
CA VAL A 312 24.46 27.31 -11.56
C VAL A 312 23.58 28.37 -10.92
N GLN A 313 23.72 29.65 -11.32
CA GLN A 313 22.93 30.76 -10.78
C GLN A 313 21.47 30.69 -11.26
N ALA A 314 21.26 30.35 -12.53
CA ALA A 314 19.91 30.16 -13.06
C ALA A 314 19.25 28.93 -12.43
N ALA A 315 19.99 27.83 -12.24
CA ALA A 315 19.52 26.65 -11.56
C ALA A 315 19.11 26.93 -10.10
N SER A 316 19.93 27.68 -9.36
CA SER A 316 19.62 28.11 -7.99
C SER A 316 18.29 28.86 -7.92
N LYS A 317 18.09 29.83 -8.80
CA LYS A 317 16.84 30.63 -8.84
C LYS A 317 15.61 29.73 -9.12
N ILE A 318 15.73 28.74 -9.99
CA ILE A 318 14.64 27.80 -10.31
C ILE A 318 14.33 26.93 -9.10
N LEU A 319 15.36 26.36 -8.45
CA LEU A 319 15.19 25.51 -7.28
C LEU A 319 14.61 26.29 -6.09
N GLU A 320 15.05 27.54 -5.87
CA GLU A 320 14.49 28.41 -4.83
C GLU A 320 13.03 28.80 -5.09
N HIS A 321 12.70 29.06 -6.34
CA HIS A 321 11.32 29.41 -6.72
C HIS A 321 10.36 28.21 -6.55
N ASP A 322 10.82 26.99 -6.86
CA ASP A 322 9.97 25.80 -6.91
C ASP A 322 9.85 25.06 -5.57
N HIS A 323 10.86 25.20 -4.72
CA HIS A 323 10.92 24.44 -3.47
C HIS A 323 11.28 25.36 -2.31
N PHE A 324 10.42 25.35 -1.29
CA PHE A 324 10.73 25.96 -0.02
C PHE A 324 11.55 24.98 0.83
N SER A 325 12.55 25.49 1.58
CA SER A 325 13.47 24.64 2.36
C SER A 325 14.32 23.70 1.48
N LEU A 326 14.79 22.58 1.98
CA LEU A 326 15.64 21.59 1.30
C LEU A 326 17.04 22.13 0.93
N GLU A 327 17.62 23.01 1.76
CA GLU A 327 18.88 23.70 1.45
C GLU A 327 20.03 22.74 1.12
N LYS A 328 20.23 21.67 1.94
CA LYS A 328 21.25 20.65 1.69
C LYS A 328 21.05 19.94 0.34
N VAL A 329 19.81 19.62 0.01
CA VAL A 329 19.44 18.95 -1.25
C VAL A 329 19.71 19.87 -2.43
N LYS A 330 19.26 21.13 -2.35
CA LYS A 330 19.50 22.14 -3.39
C LYS A 330 21.00 22.39 -3.60
N GLN A 331 21.76 22.54 -2.52
CA GLN A 331 23.19 22.73 -2.59
C GLN A 331 23.88 21.56 -3.29
N ARG A 332 23.53 20.32 -2.95
CA ARG A 332 24.11 19.13 -3.57
C ARG A 332 23.78 19.04 -5.07
N ILE A 333 22.57 19.41 -5.45
CA ILE A 333 22.16 19.49 -6.86
C ILE A 333 22.99 20.57 -7.59
N LEU A 334 23.20 21.74 -6.97
CA LEU A 334 24.01 22.82 -7.57
C LEU A 334 25.48 22.41 -7.69
N GLU A 335 26.05 21.67 -6.74
CA GLU A 335 27.39 21.08 -6.82
C GLU A 335 27.50 20.13 -8.02
N THR A 336 26.51 19.25 -8.20
CA THR A 336 26.46 18.33 -9.36
C THR A 336 26.41 19.08 -10.69
N ILE A 337 25.61 20.16 -10.76
CA ILE A 337 25.55 21.03 -11.96
C ILE A 337 26.89 21.74 -12.19
N ALA A 338 27.54 22.22 -11.14
CA ALA A 338 28.83 22.90 -11.22
C ALA A 338 29.94 21.94 -11.72
N VAL A 339 30.00 20.72 -11.20
CA VAL A 339 30.93 19.69 -11.69
C VAL A 339 30.70 19.43 -13.18
N ARG A 340 29.45 19.29 -13.62
CA ARG A 340 29.13 19.08 -15.02
C ARG A 340 29.47 20.28 -15.91
N GLN A 341 29.37 21.51 -15.38
CA GLN A 341 29.79 22.72 -16.10
C GLN A 341 31.30 22.75 -16.33
N LEU A 342 32.08 22.30 -15.35
CA LEU A 342 33.55 22.30 -15.41
C LEU A 342 34.10 21.10 -16.20
N ALA A 343 33.42 19.96 -16.15
CA ALA A 343 33.82 18.71 -16.78
C ALA A 343 32.68 18.09 -17.61
N PRO A 344 32.31 18.70 -18.77
CA PRO A 344 31.15 18.27 -19.59
C PRO A 344 31.27 16.84 -20.13
N HIS A 345 32.51 16.34 -20.23
CA HIS A 345 32.80 15.00 -20.77
C HIS A 345 32.69 13.87 -19.73
N MET A 346 32.57 14.22 -18.44
CA MET A 346 32.34 13.20 -17.42
C MET A 346 30.91 12.67 -17.49
N PRO A 347 30.71 11.37 -17.28
CA PRO A 347 29.36 10.82 -17.20
C PRO A 347 28.56 11.49 -16.08
N PRO A 348 27.25 11.72 -16.25
CA PRO A 348 26.42 12.30 -15.22
C PRO A 348 26.41 11.43 -13.96
N GLN A 349 26.48 12.07 -12.78
CA GLN A 349 26.27 11.35 -11.53
C GLN A 349 24.83 10.88 -11.41
N ILE A 350 24.62 9.71 -10.85
CA ILE A 350 23.32 9.15 -10.58
C ILE A 350 22.89 9.62 -9.19
N LEU A 351 21.81 10.39 -9.14
CA LEU A 351 21.29 10.91 -7.87
C LEU A 351 20.20 9.98 -7.32
N CYS A 352 20.32 9.56 -6.07
CA CYS A 352 19.30 8.79 -5.37
C CYS A 352 18.64 9.65 -4.30
N LEU A 353 17.37 10.03 -4.53
CA LEU A 353 16.58 10.83 -3.59
C LEU A 353 15.83 9.92 -2.63
N VAL A 354 16.23 9.90 -1.37
CA VAL A 354 15.68 9.01 -0.35
C VAL A 354 14.91 9.81 0.69
N GLY A 355 13.79 9.29 1.13
CA GLY A 355 13.01 9.93 2.21
C GLY A 355 11.54 9.52 2.20
N PRO A 356 10.77 9.93 3.20
CA PRO A 356 9.39 9.53 3.35
C PRO A 356 8.51 10.00 2.18
N PRO A 357 7.32 9.41 2.01
CA PRO A 357 6.40 9.81 0.95
C PRO A 357 5.91 11.26 1.14
N GLY A 358 5.79 11.98 0.02
CA GLY A 358 5.25 13.34 0.03
C GLY A 358 6.24 14.47 0.34
N VAL A 359 7.54 14.19 0.52
CA VAL A 359 8.58 15.23 0.75
C VAL A 359 9.07 15.91 -0.54
N GLY A 360 8.51 15.57 -1.69
CA GLY A 360 8.82 16.26 -2.94
C GLY A 360 9.90 15.62 -3.82
N LYS A 361 10.28 14.35 -3.60
CA LYS A 361 11.28 13.65 -4.42
C LYS A 361 11.05 13.79 -5.92
N THR A 362 9.87 13.45 -6.39
CA THR A 362 9.48 13.58 -7.80
C THR A 362 9.44 15.04 -8.27
N SER A 363 8.97 15.94 -7.42
CA SER A 363 8.86 17.37 -7.76
C SER A 363 10.23 18.02 -7.97
N ILE A 364 11.20 17.71 -7.09
CA ILE A 364 12.55 18.27 -7.21
C ILE A 364 13.27 17.71 -8.45
N SER A 365 13.00 16.45 -8.83
CA SER A 365 13.52 15.87 -10.07
C SER A 365 13.05 16.64 -11.31
N TYR A 366 11.76 17.06 -11.33
CA TYR A 366 11.25 17.96 -12.39
C TYR A 366 11.97 19.30 -12.43
N SER A 367 12.24 19.87 -11.26
CA SER A 367 12.94 21.15 -11.18
C SER A 367 14.42 21.05 -11.62
N ILE A 368 15.07 19.91 -11.33
CA ILE A 368 16.42 19.60 -11.86
C ILE A 368 16.39 19.55 -13.39
N ALA A 369 15.48 18.78 -13.97
CA ALA A 369 15.37 18.67 -15.43
C ALA A 369 15.08 20.03 -16.09
N ARG A 370 14.21 20.84 -15.48
CA ARG A 370 13.89 22.19 -15.95
C ARG A 370 15.08 23.14 -15.83
N SER A 371 15.86 23.04 -14.76
CA SER A 371 17.06 23.88 -14.58
C SER A 371 18.13 23.58 -15.63
N LEU A 372 18.28 22.33 -16.01
CA LEU A 372 19.19 21.86 -17.04
C LEU A 372 18.65 22.05 -18.47
N ASN A 373 17.38 22.45 -18.63
CA ASN A 373 16.66 22.49 -19.91
C ASN A 373 16.65 21.13 -20.63
N ARG A 374 16.52 20.03 -19.86
CA ARG A 374 16.42 18.67 -20.38
C ARG A 374 15.00 18.16 -20.32
N LYS A 375 14.60 17.32 -21.26
CA LYS A 375 13.34 16.59 -21.17
C LYS A 375 13.41 15.60 -20.00
N MET A 376 12.27 15.38 -19.35
CA MET A 376 12.19 14.42 -18.26
C MET A 376 11.11 13.37 -18.54
N VAL A 377 11.45 12.12 -18.30
CA VAL A 377 10.51 10.99 -18.32
C VAL A 377 10.59 10.23 -17.01
N ARG A 378 9.44 9.85 -16.50
CA ARG A 378 9.32 9.05 -15.28
C ARG A 378 9.05 7.59 -15.62
N ILE A 379 9.81 6.69 -15.03
CA ILE A 379 9.67 5.25 -15.11
C ILE A 379 9.36 4.76 -13.69
N SER A 380 8.17 4.17 -13.47
CA SER A 380 7.85 3.55 -12.19
C SER A 380 8.43 2.14 -12.14
N LEU A 381 9.26 1.88 -11.13
CA LEU A 381 9.86 0.56 -10.89
C LEU A 381 9.12 -0.23 -9.81
N GLY A 382 8.16 0.41 -9.11
CA GLY A 382 7.33 -0.28 -8.14
C GLY A 382 6.49 -1.39 -8.76
N GLY A 383 6.65 -2.63 -8.26
CA GLY A 383 5.95 -3.81 -8.78
C GLY A 383 6.59 -4.45 -10.02
N VAL A 384 7.79 -4.03 -10.42
CA VAL A 384 8.57 -4.70 -11.46
C VAL A 384 9.25 -5.92 -10.85
N HIS A 385 9.04 -7.08 -11.45
CA HIS A 385 9.58 -8.38 -11.01
C HIS A 385 10.36 -9.11 -12.10
N ASP A 386 10.18 -8.70 -13.37
CA ASP A 386 10.80 -9.34 -14.53
C ASP A 386 11.89 -8.43 -15.12
N GLU A 387 13.05 -9.01 -15.40
CA GLU A 387 14.15 -8.32 -16.12
C GLU A 387 13.71 -7.82 -17.50
N ALA A 388 12.79 -8.54 -18.14
CA ALA A 388 12.25 -8.19 -19.46
C ALA A 388 11.48 -6.86 -19.45
N ASP A 389 10.91 -6.43 -18.32
CA ASP A 389 10.31 -5.10 -18.20
C ASP A 389 11.33 -3.98 -18.46
N ILE A 390 12.60 -4.18 -18.07
CA ILE A 390 13.66 -3.19 -18.20
C ILE A 390 14.38 -3.33 -19.56
N ARG A 391 14.74 -4.58 -19.94
CA ARG A 391 15.53 -4.90 -21.14
C ARG A 391 14.71 -5.24 -22.36
N GLY A 392 13.38 -5.34 -22.25
CA GLY A 392 12.52 -5.75 -23.36
C GLY A 392 12.50 -7.26 -23.62
N HIS A 393 11.57 -7.68 -24.45
CA HIS A 393 11.43 -9.06 -24.91
C HIS A 393 12.09 -9.24 -26.27
N ARG A 394 12.62 -10.42 -26.55
CA ARG A 394 13.19 -10.70 -27.88
C ARG A 394 12.13 -10.54 -28.96
N LYS A 395 12.45 -9.81 -30.02
CA LYS A 395 11.54 -9.45 -31.14
C LYS A 395 10.87 -10.64 -31.84
N THR A 396 11.36 -11.86 -31.64
CA THR A 396 10.81 -13.10 -32.24
C THR A 396 9.50 -13.56 -31.57
N TYR A 397 9.13 -13.04 -30.44
CA TYR A 397 7.88 -13.39 -29.73
C TYR A 397 6.74 -12.49 -30.21
N VAL A 398 5.55 -13.07 -30.38
CA VAL A 398 4.33 -12.30 -30.69
C VAL A 398 4.00 -11.44 -29.46
N GLY A 399 3.84 -10.14 -29.67
CA GLY A 399 3.62 -9.18 -28.58
C GLY A 399 4.89 -8.69 -27.88
N ALA A 400 6.08 -8.97 -28.43
CA ALA A 400 7.32 -8.42 -27.92
C ALA A 400 7.32 -6.89 -27.96
N MET A 401 7.85 -6.27 -26.90
CA MET A 401 7.95 -4.83 -26.74
C MET A 401 9.35 -4.44 -26.28
N PRO A 402 9.81 -3.21 -26.60
CA PRO A 402 11.05 -2.69 -26.04
C PRO A 402 10.92 -2.53 -24.51
N GLY A 403 12.06 -2.56 -23.84
CA GLY A 403 12.11 -2.31 -22.41
C GLY A 403 11.70 -0.89 -22.04
N ARG A 404 11.32 -0.71 -20.78
CA ARG A 404 10.88 0.61 -20.25
C ARG A 404 11.91 1.72 -20.44
N ILE A 405 13.21 1.38 -20.45
CA ILE A 405 14.28 2.35 -20.71
C ILE A 405 14.19 2.88 -22.14
N MET A 406 14.09 1.99 -23.12
CA MET A 406 13.99 2.40 -24.54
C MET A 406 12.67 3.11 -24.83
N ALA A 407 11.56 2.64 -24.30
CA ALA A 407 10.27 3.32 -24.39
C ALA A 407 10.34 4.76 -23.81
N ALA A 408 11.04 4.94 -22.70
CA ALA A 408 11.26 6.27 -22.11
C ALA A 408 12.16 7.14 -22.98
N MET A 409 13.15 6.58 -23.65
CA MET A 409 14.00 7.33 -24.60
C MET A 409 13.20 7.82 -25.81
N THR A 410 12.32 6.99 -26.36
CA THR A 410 11.39 7.38 -27.42
C THR A 410 10.48 8.52 -26.95
N GLN A 411 9.89 8.39 -25.77
CA GLN A 411 9.02 9.43 -25.17
C GLN A 411 9.76 10.75 -24.94
N ALA A 412 11.03 10.69 -24.53
CA ALA A 412 11.87 11.87 -24.33
C ALA A 412 12.17 12.60 -25.63
N GLY A 413 12.36 11.87 -26.73
CA GLY A 413 12.71 12.39 -28.04
C GLY A 413 14.10 13.04 -28.10
N THR A 414 14.97 12.80 -27.12
CA THR A 414 16.36 13.30 -27.04
C THR A 414 17.28 12.24 -26.40
N CYS A 415 18.58 12.24 -26.77
CA CYS A 415 19.59 11.34 -26.21
C CYS A 415 20.10 11.74 -24.84
N ASN A 416 19.82 12.94 -24.38
CA ASN A 416 20.26 13.46 -23.07
C ASN A 416 19.10 13.86 -22.15
N PRO A 417 18.08 13.03 -21.98
CA PRO A 417 16.99 13.31 -21.05
C PRO A 417 17.43 13.16 -19.59
N VAL A 418 16.53 13.56 -18.68
CA VAL A 418 16.54 13.11 -17.29
C VAL A 418 15.56 11.95 -17.17
N LEU A 419 16.03 10.77 -16.80
CA LEU A 419 15.18 9.63 -16.53
C LEU A 419 15.02 9.49 -15.02
N LEU A 420 13.77 9.60 -14.56
CA LEU A 420 13.40 9.39 -13.16
C LEU A 420 12.96 7.93 -12.96
N LEU A 421 13.78 7.16 -12.29
CA LEU A 421 13.51 5.79 -11.86
C LEU A 421 12.83 5.85 -10.48
N ASP A 422 11.51 5.78 -10.46
CA ASP A 422 10.73 6.03 -9.24
C ASP A 422 10.42 4.73 -8.49
N GLU A 423 10.52 4.77 -7.16
CA GLU A 423 10.25 3.65 -6.25
C GLU A 423 11.18 2.44 -6.47
N ILE A 424 12.50 2.67 -6.54
CA ILE A 424 13.50 1.60 -6.70
C ILE A 424 13.52 0.62 -5.51
N ASP A 425 13.10 1.07 -4.33
CA ASP A 425 12.96 0.28 -3.10
C ASP A 425 11.82 -0.75 -3.13
N LYS A 426 10.92 -0.63 -4.14
CA LYS A 426 9.77 -1.53 -4.30
C LYS A 426 9.91 -2.52 -5.44
N MET A 427 11.11 -2.66 -5.99
CA MET A 427 11.39 -3.74 -6.95
C MET A 427 11.42 -5.07 -6.22
N GLY A 428 10.79 -6.07 -6.82
CA GLY A 428 10.86 -7.45 -6.37
C GLY A 428 11.86 -8.25 -7.21
N SER A 429 12.39 -9.32 -6.64
CA SER A 429 13.07 -10.38 -7.40
C SER A 429 12.28 -11.67 -7.22
N ASP A 430 12.02 -12.37 -8.32
CA ASP A 430 11.42 -13.69 -8.28
C ASP A 430 12.20 -14.67 -9.18
N TYR A 431 11.69 -15.90 -9.31
CA TYR A 431 12.33 -16.94 -10.14
C TYR A 431 12.38 -16.63 -11.66
N ARG A 432 11.74 -15.54 -12.12
CA ARG A 432 11.71 -15.13 -13.53
C ARG A 432 12.83 -14.18 -13.92
N GLY A 433 13.50 -13.56 -12.96
CA GLY A 433 14.62 -12.68 -13.24
C GLY A 433 14.95 -11.74 -12.07
N ASP A 434 16.04 -11.02 -12.23
CA ASP A 434 16.47 -9.98 -11.30
C ASP A 434 16.51 -8.61 -12.01
N PRO A 435 15.46 -7.80 -11.86
CA PRO A 435 15.45 -6.44 -12.42
C PRO A 435 16.61 -5.57 -11.95
N SER A 436 17.16 -5.85 -10.75
CA SER A 436 18.29 -5.10 -10.20
C SER A 436 19.55 -5.34 -11.03
N ALA A 437 19.75 -6.56 -11.54
CA ALA A 437 20.87 -6.87 -12.44
C ALA A 437 20.78 -6.12 -13.76
N ALA A 438 19.56 -6.00 -14.32
CA ALA A 438 19.33 -5.19 -15.52
C ALA A 438 19.63 -3.70 -15.30
N LEU A 439 19.22 -3.17 -14.15
CA LEU A 439 19.50 -1.78 -13.78
C LEU A 439 20.99 -1.52 -13.54
N LEU A 440 21.74 -2.49 -13.03
CA LEU A 440 23.19 -2.35 -12.87
C LEU A 440 23.88 -2.05 -14.19
N GLU A 441 23.47 -2.69 -15.30
CA GLU A 441 24.01 -2.38 -16.63
C GLU A 441 23.60 -0.99 -17.13
N VAL A 442 22.37 -0.59 -16.91
CA VAL A 442 21.84 0.74 -17.30
C VAL A 442 22.55 1.85 -16.55
N LEU A 443 22.81 1.65 -15.26
CA LEU A 443 23.39 2.65 -14.36
C LEU A 443 24.91 2.59 -14.30
N ASP A 444 25.56 1.63 -14.97
CA ASP A 444 27.01 1.54 -15.01
C ASP A 444 27.59 2.45 -16.08
N ALA A 445 28.29 3.49 -15.68
CA ALA A 445 28.90 4.45 -16.60
C ALA A 445 29.92 3.83 -17.59
N GLU A 446 30.51 2.68 -17.25
CA GLU A 446 31.45 1.96 -18.13
C GLU A 446 30.74 1.12 -19.19
N GLN A 447 29.48 0.70 -18.96
CA GLN A 447 28.73 -0.21 -19.81
C GLN A 447 27.57 0.48 -20.56
N ASN A 448 26.98 1.53 -19.99
CA ASN A 448 25.78 2.17 -20.52
C ASN A 448 25.96 2.87 -21.87
N HIS A 449 27.20 3.15 -22.32
CA HIS A 449 27.49 3.66 -23.64
C HIS A 449 27.12 2.68 -24.78
N SER A 450 26.96 1.41 -24.45
CA SER A 450 26.62 0.34 -25.41
C SER A 450 25.46 -0.53 -24.90
N TYR A 451 24.51 0.09 -24.21
CA TYR A 451 23.33 -0.62 -23.69
C TYR A 451 22.55 -1.34 -24.80
N ARG A 452 22.21 -2.60 -24.58
CA ARG A 452 21.45 -3.42 -25.53
C ARG A 452 20.12 -3.87 -24.94
N ASP A 453 19.06 -3.33 -25.52
CA ASP A 453 17.73 -3.83 -25.30
C ASP A 453 17.52 -5.13 -26.10
N HIS A 454 16.83 -6.11 -25.53
CA HIS A 454 16.61 -7.42 -26.17
C HIS A 454 15.68 -7.34 -27.40
N TYR A 455 14.79 -6.35 -27.43
CA TYR A 455 13.92 -6.09 -28.56
C TYR A 455 14.67 -5.44 -29.70
N LEU A 456 15.47 -4.41 -29.39
CA LEU A 456 16.19 -3.63 -30.40
C LEU A 456 17.42 -4.39 -30.98
N GLU A 457 18.17 -5.09 -30.10
CA GLU A 457 19.44 -5.75 -30.45
C GLU A 457 20.51 -4.81 -31.07
N ILE A 458 20.28 -3.52 -31.07
CA ILE A 458 21.17 -2.46 -31.49
C ILE A 458 21.66 -1.73 -30.25
N PRO A 459 22.97 -1.50 -30.08
CA PRO A 459 23.47 -0.77 -28.96
C PRO A 459 23.01 0.70 -28.99
N PHE A 460 22.50 1.18 -27.87
CA PHE A 460 22.10 2.57 -27.67
C PHE A 460 22.97 3.22 -26.62
N ASP A 461 23.43 4.45 -26.88
CA ASP A 461 24.28 5.19 -25.95
C ASP A 461 23.45 5.93 -24.92
N LEU A 462 23.52 5.46 -23.65
CA LEU A 462 22.87 6.09 -22.49
C LEU A 462 23.83 6.97 -21.67
N SER A 463 25.10 7.15 -22.10
CA SER A 463 26.13 7.87 -21.31
C SER A 463 25.79 9.34 -21.04
N ASN A 464 24.93 9.93 -21.86
CA ASN A 464 24.48 11.34 -21.70
C ASN A 464 23.17 11.47 -20.94
N VAL A 465 22.52 10.34 -20.57
CA VAL A 465 21.29 10.32 -19.79
C VAL A 465 21.61 10.64 -18.34
N MET A 466 20.87 11.55 -17.73
CA MET A 466 20.96 11.79 -16.29
C MET A 466 19.92 10.94 -15.58
N PHE A 467 20.38 9.99 -14.77
CA PHE A 467 19.49 9.14 -14.00
C PHE A 467 19.26 9.76 -12.62
N ILE A 468 18.00 9.85 -12.24
CA ILE A 468 17.58 10.18 -10.87
C ILE A 468 16.73 9.01 -10.38
N THR A 469 17.07 8.46 -9.23
CA THR A 469 16.30 7.40 -8.60
C THR A 469 15.58 7.94 -7.37
N THR A 470 14.45 7.33 -7.00
CA THR A 470 13.77 7.63 -5.74
C THR A 470 13.55 6.37 -4.94
N ALA A 471 13.70 6.49 -3.63
CA ALA A 471 13.39 5.44 -2.67
C ALA A 471 12.72 6.03 -1.43
N ASN A 472 11.93 5.23 -0.72
CA ASN A 472 11.44 5.63 0.60
C ASN A 472 12.43 5.21 1.69
N THR A 473 13.03 4.02 1.55
CA THR A 473 14.08 3.47 2.42
C THR A 473 15.21 2.91 1.57
N LEU A 474 16.38 2.75 2.16
CA LEU A 474 17.53 2.12 1.51
C LEU A 474 17.65 0.63 1.82
N ASP A 475 16.92 0.15 2.80
CA ASP A 475 17.09 -1.21 3.37
C ASP A 475 16.82 -2.31 2.35
N THR A 476 15.92 -2.08 1.42
CA THR A 476 15.50 -3.04 0.37
C THR A 476 16.28 -2.86 -0.93
N VAL A 477 17.07 -1.77 -1.06
CA VAL A 477 17.85 -1.51 -2.28
C VAL A 477 19.16 -2.30 -2.24
N PRO A 478 19.47 -3.10 -3.27
CA PRO A 478 20.71 -3.85 -3.33
C PRO A 478 21.96 -2.96 -3.23
N ARG A 479 22.92 -3.35 -2.39
CA ARG A 479 24.18 -2.60 -2.19
C ARG A 479 24.91 -2.25 -3.48
N PRO A 480 25.05 -3.16 -4.49
CA PRO A 480 25.73 -2.83 -5.74
C PRO A 480 25.10 -1.67 -6.51
N LEU A 481 23.77 -1.46 -6.37
CA LEU A 481 23.11 -0.28 -6.94
C LEU A 481 23.42 0.98 -6.13
N LEU A 482 23.39 0.89 -4.80
CA LEU A 482 23.71 2.02 -3.91
C LEU A 482 25.15 2.53 -4.11
N ASP A 483 26.11 1.63 -4.32
CA ASP A 483 27.51 1.98 -4.55
C ASP A 483 27.73 2.83 -5.83
N ARG A 484 26.78 2.81 -6.77
CA ARG A 484 26.81 3.63 -7.99
C ARG A 484 26.05 4.94 -7.90
N MET A 485 25.32 5.12 -6.81
CA MET A 485 24.41 6.26 -6.65
C MET A 485 24.92 7.22 -5.58
N GLU A 486 24.74 8.48 -5.82
CA GLU A 486 24.91 9.49 -4.80
C GLU A 486 23.60 9.67 -4.04
N VAL A 487 23.58 9.25 -2.78
CA VAL A 487 22.40 9.28 -1.92
C VAL A 487 22.21 10.67 -1.35
N ILE A 488 21.04 11.24 -1.58
CA ILE A 488 20.60 12.53 -1.05
C ILE A 488 19.34 12.29 -0.21
N GLU A 489 19.46 12.49 1.10
CA GLU A 489 18.34 12.30 2.02
C GLU A 489 17.44 13.53 2.07
N LEU A 490 16.15 13.31 1.86
CA LEU A 490 15.10 14.30 2.03
C LEU A 490 14.39 14.01 3.36
N ASN A 491 14.60 14.90 4.31
CA ASN A 491 14.01 14.79 5.64
C ASN A 491 12.53 15.23 5.63
N SER A 492 11.85 14.90 6.73
CA SER A 492 10.50 15.37 7.02
C SER A 492 10.45 16.90 7.12
N TYR A 493 9.32 17.49 6.72
CA TYR A 493 9.08 18.92 6.88
C TYR A 493 8.59 19.24 8.29
N THR A 494 9.02 20.40 8.81
CA THR A 494 8.44 21.01 10.02
C THR A 494 7.05 21.56 9.70
N ASP A 495 6.25 21.80 10.74
CA ASP A 495 4.90 22.35 10.54
C ASP A 495 4.93 23.76 9.94
N GLU A 496 5.98 24.57 10.28
CA GLU A 496 6.21 25.86 9.64
C GLU A 496 6.61 25.72 8.16
N GLU A 497 7.48 24.77 7.85
CA GLU A 497 7.83 24.48 6.44
C GLU A 497 6.59 24.00 5.66
N LYS A 498 5.76 23.13 6.24
CA LYS A 498 4.49 22.69 5.63
C LYS A 498 3.53 23.86 5.40
N LEU A 499 3.42 24.79 6.35
CA LEU A 499 2.63 26.02 6.22
C LEU A 499 3.11 26.85 5.04
N MET A 500 4.41 27.09 4.95
CA MET A 500 5.00 27.89 3.87
C MET A 500 4.87 27.20 2.50
N ILE A 501 5.07 25.88 2.44
CA ILE A 501 4.85 25.07 1.23
C ILE A 501 3.37 25.12 0.83
N ALA A 502 2.45 24.97 1.77
CA ALA A 502 1.03 25.06 1.49
C ALA A 502 0.65 26.40 0.87
N LYS A 503 1.10 27.50 1.49
CA LYS A 503 0.80 28.87 1.08
C LYS A 503 1.40 29.23 -0.27
N ASN A 504 2.67 28.90 -0.48
CA ASN A 504 3.41 29.34 -1.66
C ASN A 504 3.21 28.43 -2.89
N HIS A 505 2.98 27.12 -2.66
CA HIS A 505 2.95 26.12 -3.74
C HIS A 505 1.63 25.35 -3.81
N LEU A 506 1.12 24.75 -2.70
CA LEU A 506 -0.03 23.84 -2.79
C LEU A 506 -1.34 24.58 -3.05
N VAL A 507 -1.62 25.66 -2.32
CA VAL A 507 -2.86 26.43 -2.49
C VAL A 507 -2.94 27.01 -3.91
N PRO A 508 -1.91 27.70 -4.45
CA PRO A 508 -1.95 28.19 -5.84
C PRO A 508 -2.14 27.07 -6.87
N LYS A 509 -1.45 25.94 -6.67
CA LYS A 509 -1.55 24.77 -7.54
C LYS A 509 -2.95 24.17 -7.53
N GLN A 510 -3.56 24.00 -6.36
CA GLN A 510 -4.90 23.44 -6.24
C GLN A 510 -5.98 24.41 -6.75
N LEU A 511 -5.84 25.71 -6.53
CA LEU A 511 -6.72 26.73 -7.12
C LEU A 511 -6.70 26.63 -8.64
N ALA A 512 -5.52 26.61 -9.26
CA ALA A 512 -5.38 26.49 -10.72
C ALA A 512 -5.99 25.18 -11.24
N LYS A 513 -5.80 24.04 -10.52
CA LYS A 513 -6.33 22.74 -10.90
C LYS A 513 -7.87 22.69 -10.86
N HIS A 514 -8.51 23.41 -9.94
CA HIS A 514 -9.95 23.47 -9.79
C HIS A 514 -10.60 24.68 -10.48
N GLY A 515 -9.84 25.48 -11.21
CA GLY A 515 -10.35 26.66 -11.93
C GLY A 515 -10.72 27.85 -11.05
N LEU A 516 -10.36 27.81 -9.76
CA LEU A 516 -10.62 28.86 -8.79
C LEU A 516 -9.61 30.02 -8.91
N LYS A 517 -10.10 31.26 -8.77
CA LYS A 517 -9.24 32.44 -8.66
C LYS A 517 -8.85 32.70 -7.19
N LYS A 518 -7.69 33.27 -6.97
CA LYS A 518 -7.24 33.70 -5.61
C LYS A 518 -8.21 34.64 -4.89
N SER A 519 -9.08 35.32 -5.63
CA SER A 519 -10.12 36.20 -5.07
C SER A 519 -11.34 35.44 -4.54
N GLN A 520 -11.58 34.19 -5.03
CA GLN A 520 -12.76 33.38 -4.71
C GLN A 520 -12.57 32.50 -3.47
N LEU A 521 -11.35 32.02 -3.22
CA LEU A 521 -11.03 31.24 -2.02
C LEU A 521 -9.85 31.83 -1.28
N ARG A 522 -10.01 32.01 0.03
CA ARG A 522 -8.95 32.35 0.95
C ARG A 522 -8.93 31.34 2.11
N ILE A 523 -7.79 30.71 2.33
CA ILE A 523 -7.53 29.86 3.49
C ILE A 523 -6.60 30.68 4.41
N THR A 524 -6.97 30.84 5.68
CA THR A 524 -6.13 31.57 6.64
C THR A 524 -4.94 30.72 7.08
N ASP A 525 -3.87 31.37 7.52
CA ASP A 525 -2.65 30.67 7.98
C ASP A 525 -2.98 29.75 9.18
N ASP A 526 -3.84 30.20 10.11
CA ASP A 526 -4.30 29.39 11.25
C ASP A 526 -5.12 28.17 10.79
N ALA A 527 -5.93 28.33 9.74
CA ALA A 527 -6.67 27.22 9.16
C ALA A 527 -5.73 26.18 8.53
N ILE A 528 -4.65 26.61 7.87
CA ILE A 528 -3.64 25.69 7.34
C ILE A 528 -2.92 24.97 8.49
N ARG A 529 -2.56 25.67 9.58
CA ARG A 529 -1.98 25.04 10.77
C ARG A 529 -2.92 23.98 11.36
N GLU A 530 -4.20 24.30 11.46
CA GLU A 530 -5.20 23.33 11.94
C GLU A 530 -5.30 22.11 11.04
N ILE A 531 -5.21 22.29 9.70
CA ILE A 531 -5.17 21.14 8.78
C ILE A 531 -3.95 20.26 9.06
N ILE A 532 -2.78 20.89 9.25
CA ILE A 532 -1.53 20.18 9.53
C ILE A 532 -1.63 19.38 10.83
N GLU A 533 -2.14 19.99 11.89
CA GLU A 533 -2.18 19.42 13.24
C GLU A 533 -3.31 18.43 13.45
N CYS A 534 -4.53 18.75 12.95
CA CYS A 534 -5.74 18.00 13.29
C CYS A 534 -6.28 17.10 12.17
N TYR A 535 -5.85 17.27 10.93
CA TYR A 535 -6.38 16.50 9.78
C TYR A 535 -5.33 15.66 9.06
N THR A 536 -4.03 16.00 9.23
CA THR A 536 -2.95 15.27 8.55
C THR A 536 -1.84 14.89 9.53
N ARG A 537 -1.47 13.61 9.57
CA ARG A 537 -0.26 13.11 10.24
C ARG A 537 0.63 12.49 9.17
N GLU A 538 1.64 13.24 8.71
CA GLU A 538 2.54 12.80 7.65
C GLU A 538 3.89 13.54 7.70
N SER A 539 4.93 12.89 7.25
CA SER A 539 6.27 13.48 7.12
C SER A 539 6.35 14.54 6.01
N GLY A 540 5.61 14.34 4.93
CA GLY A 540 5.53 15.21 3.77
C GLY A 540 4.29 16.11 3.76
N VAL A 541 3.80 16.43 2.55
CA VAL A 541 2.66 17.32 2.32
C VAL A 541 1.58 16.71 1.39
N ARG A 542 1.57 15.39 1.21
CA ARG A 542 0.66 14.72 0.27
C ARG A 542 -0.80 14.76 0.72
N ASN A 543 -1.06 14.48 2.00
CA ASN A 543 -2.41 14.54 2.55
C ASN A 543 -2.85 15.99 2.77
N LEU A 544 -1.92 16.90 3.09
CA LEU A 544 -2.16 18.34 3.14
C LEU A 544 -2.63 18.84 1.77
N GLU A 545 -1.95 18.44 0.68
CA GLU A 545 -2.38 18.77 -0.68
C GLU A 545 -3.78 18.24 -1.00
N ARG A 546 -4.10 16.99 -0.57
CA ARG A 546 -5.44 16.41 -0.73
C ARG A 546 -6.50 17.18 0.04
N SER A 547 -6.23 17.52 1.29
CA SER A 547 -7.16 18.28 2.14
C SER A 547 -7.43 19.68 1.56
N ILE A 548 -6.42 20.34 1.02
CA ILE A 548 -6.60 21.61 0.29
C ILE A 548 -7.45 21.41 -0.96
N GLY A 549 -7.25 20.32 -1.69
CA GLY A 549 -8.08 19.95 -2.85
C GLY A 549 -9.55 19.69 -2.46
N ASP A 550 -9.80 19.04 -1.31
CA ASP A 550 -11.15 18.82 -0.79
C ASP A 550 -11.84 20.15 -0.47
N ILE A 551 -11.11 21.10 0.12
CA ILE A 551 -11.62 22.46 0.38
C ILE A 551 -11.94 23.16 -0.94
N CYS A 552 -11.09 23.06 -1.96
CA CYS A 552 -11.35 23.65 -3.27
C CYS A 552 -12.62 23.09 -3.89
N ARG A 553 -12.79 21.74 -3.92
CA ARG A 553 -14.00 21.10 -4.48
C ARG A 553 -15.28 21.53 -3.78
N LYS A 554 -15.27 21.59 -2.44
CA LYS A 554 -16.46 22.06 -1.69
C LYS A 554 -16.72 23.54 -1.90
N THR A 555 -15.67 24.33 -2.10
CA THR A 555 -15.81 25.74 -2.46
C THR A 555 -16.44 25.90 -3.84
N ASP A 556 -16.03 25.08 -4.82
CA ASP A 556 -16.65 25.08 -6.15
C ASP A 556 -18.16 24.80 -6.06
N MET A 557 -18.54 23.81 -5.26
CA MET A 557 -19.96 23.48 -5.04
C MET A 557 -20.73 24.64 -4.41
N GLN A 558 -20.14 25.33 -3.42
CA GLN A 558 -20.80 26.47 -2.76
C GLN A 558 -20.98 27.65 -3.72
N LEU A 559 -19.95 27.98 -4.51
CA LEU A 559 -20.01 29.08 -5.48
C LEU A 559 -20.98 28.79 -6.63
N LEU A 560 -21.16 27.53 -7.01
CA LEU A 560 -22.15 27.13 -8.02
C LEU A 560 -23.59 27.10 -7.45
N SER A 561 -23.73 26.78 -6.17
CA SER A 561 -25.06 26.73 -5.51
C SER A 561 -25.59 28.11 -5.14
N ASP A 562 -24.71 29.08 -4.90
CA ASP A 562 -25.07 30.47 -4.56
C ASP A 562 -24.32 31.44 -5.49
N PRO A 563 -24.99 31.89 -6.57
CA PRO A 563 -24.37 32.82 -7.55
C PRO A 563 -23.99 34.20 -6.98
N ASP A 564 -24.59 34.60 -5.86
CA ASP A 564 -24.27 35.88 -5.20
C ASP A 564 -23.02 35.80 -4.33
N MET A 565 -22.57 34.59 -4.01
CA MET A 565 -21.35 34.35 -3.23
C MET A 565 -20.10 34.60 -4.08
N LYS A 566 -19.39 35.69 -3.81
CA LYS A 566 -18.16 36.04 -4.55
C LYS A 566 -16.88 35.46 -3.96
N ARG A 567 -16.92 35.07 -2.68
CA ARG A 567 -15.71 34.64 -1.96
C ARG A 567 -16.05 33.74 -0.78
N VAL A 568 -15.29 32.68 -0.63
CA VAL A 568 -15.30 31.78 0.52
C VAL A 568 -14.01 32.01 1.32
N THR A 569 -14.15 32.16 2.64
CA THR A 569 -13.00 32.26 3.55
C THR A 569 -13.04 31.08 4.50
N VAL A 570 -11.98 30.27 4.48
CA VAL A 570 -11.83 29.11 5.36
C VAL A 570 -10.99 29.50 6.56
N THR A 571 -11.56 29.29 7.74
CA THR A 571 -10.99 29.57 9.04
C THR A 571 -11.12 28.35 9.96
N CYS A 572 -10.48 28.33 11.11
CA CYS A 572 -10.63 27.27 12.10
C CYS A 572 -12.10 27.04 12.51
N ALA A 573 -12.92 28.09 12.56
CA ALA A 573 -14.32 27.99 12.99
C ALA A 573 -15.22 27.23 11.99
N ASN A 574 -14.92 27.24 10.71
CA ASN A 574 -15.72 26.57 9.68
C ASN A 574 -15.02 25.37 9.01
N MET A 575 -13.87 24.97 9.52
CA MET A 575 -13.05 23.89 8.95
C MET A 575 -13.82 22.57 8.88
N GLU A 576 -14.61 22.26 9.88
CA GLU A 576 -15.39 21.02 9.94
C GLU A 576 -16.43 20.88 8.82
N GLN A 577 -16.91 22.01 8.28
CA GLN A 577 -17.83 21.99 7.12
C GLN A 577 -17.11 21.50 5.87
N PHE A 578 -15.80 21.77 5.76
CA PHE A 578 -14.98 21.39 4.60
C PHE A 578 -14.33 20.01 4.76
N LEU A 579 -13.77 19.70 5.93
CA LEU A 579 -12.98 18.48 6.12
C LEU A 579 -13.63 17.46 7.05
N GLY A 580 -14.78 17.79 7.65
CA GLY A 580 -15.47 16.95 8.62
C GLY A 580 -14.83 17.04 10.01
N VAL A 581 -15.15 16.11 10.89
CA VAL A 581 -14.64 16.06 12.27
C VAL A 581 -13.12 15.92 12.27
N ARG A 582 -12.46 16.56 13.21
CA ARG A 582 -11.00 16.45 13.42
C ARG A 582 -10.60 14.99 13.58
N LYS A 583 -9.62 14.57 12.81
CA LYS A 583 -9.12 13.19 12.81
C LYS A 583 -8.14 12.94 13.94
N PHE A 584 -7.38 13.96 14.29
CA PHE A 584 -6.37 13.92 15.35
C PHE A 584 -6.67 15.02 16.34
N LEU A 585 -6.66 14.68 17.61
CA LEU A 585 -6.67 15.66 18.67
C LEU A 585 -5.23 15.99 19.02
N PRO A 586 -4.90 17.25 19.28
CA PRO A 586 -3.55 17.57 19.76
C PRO A 586 -3.34 16.86 21.10
N ASP A 587 -2.32 16.00 21.13
CA ASP A 587 -1.92 15.31 22.34
C ASP A 587 -1.43 16.38 23.34
N ARG A 588 -2.00 16.39 24.53
CA ARG A 588 -1.63 17.33 25.58
C ARG A 588 -0.77 16.62 26.59
N LEU A 589 0.26 17.32 27.07
CA LEU A 589 1.05 16.85 28.22
C LEU A 589 0.14 16.51 29.39
N PRO A 590 0.50 15.49 30.21
CA PRO A 590 -0.17 15.19 31.46
C PRO A 590 -0.36 16.47 32.31
N GLY A 591 -1.49 16.57 33.00
CA GLY A 591 -1.81 17.78 33.79
C GLY A 591 -0.82 18.05 34.93
N THR A 592 -0.20 16.99 35.49
CA THR A 592 0.72 17.00 36.65
C THR A 592 1.87 16.04 36.43
N ASP A 593 2.96 16.26 37.16
CA ASP A 593 4.08 15.32 37.23
C ASP A 593 3.61 14.02 37.90
N GLN A 594 3.90 12.88 37.30
CA GLN A 594 3.41 11.56 37.73
C GLN A 594 4.56 10.61 38.04
N VAL A 595 4.29 9.61 38.86
CA VAL A 595 5.20 8.53 39.19
C VAL A 595 5.03 7.43 38.13
N GLY A 596 6.12 6.91 37.61
CA GLY A 596 6.10 5.80 36.66
C GLY A 596 5.64 6.13 35.25
N LEU A 597 5.31 7.40 34.95
CA LEU A 597 4.94 7.87 33.61
C LEU A 597 6.05 8.73 33.00
N VAL A 598 6.62 8.31 31.87
CA VAL A 598 7.73 9.02 31.20
C VAL A 598 7.43 9.18 29.74
N THR A 599 7.68 10.38 29.21
CA THR A 599 7.56 10.66 27.78
C THR A 599 8.89 10.36 27.07
N GLY A 600 8.88 9.35 26.24
CA GLY A 600 9.96 9.05 25.28
C GLY A 600 9.68 9.66 23.91
N LEU A 601 10.66 9.54 23.02
CA LEU A 601 10.58 10.01 21.65
C LEU A 601 10.85 8.86 20.67
N ALA A 602 9.91 8.62 19.78
CA ALA A 602 9.99 7.63 18.73
C ALA A 602 10.09 8.27 17.34
N TRP A 603 10.59 7.52 16.40
CA TRP A 603 10.59 7.86 14.97
C TRP A 603 9.83 6.79 14.21
N THR A 604 8.96 7.19 13.30
CA THR A 604 8.16 6.33 12.45
C THR A 604 8.25 6.78 10.99
N SER A 605 7.77 5.97 10.07
CA SER A 605 7.71 6.32 8.64
C SER A 605 6.86 7.58 8.35
N VAL A 606 5.99 7.97 9.29
CA VAL A 606 5.14 9.16 9.17
C VAL A 606 5.70 10.38 9.91
N GLY A 607 6.86 10.25 10.58
CA GLY A 607 7.53 11.31 11.32
C GLY A 607 7.86 10.94 12.75
N GLY A 608 8.20 11.95 13.57
CA GLY A 608 8.41 11.74 14.99
C GLY A 608 7.09 11.66 15.76
N GLU A 609 7.09 10.85 16.81
CA GLU A 609 6.00 10.70 17.77
C GLU A 609 6.53 10.71 19.20
N THR A 610 5.69 11.12 20.15
CA THR A 610 5.97 10.88 21.58
C THR A 610 5.53 9.47 21.93
N LEU A 611 6.27 8.85 22.80
CA LEU A 611 6.04 7.50 23.28
C LEU A 611 5.90 7.54 24.79
N GLU A 612 4.70 7.42 25.30
CA GLU A 612 4.50 7.30 26.73
C GLU A 612 4.92 5.90 27.19
N VAL A 613 5.62 5.84 28.31
CA VAL A 613 5.98 4.62 29.00
C VAL A 613 5.42 4.67 30.40
N GLU A 614 4.52 3.76 30.68
CA GLU A 614 3.89 3.60 31.99
C GLU A 614 4.50 2.40 32.72
N VAL A 615 4.90 2.61 33.95
CA VAL A 615 5.42 1.53 34.78
C VAL A 615 4.62 1.49 36.09
N ASN A 616 4.11 0.31 36.38
CA ASN A 616 3.48 0.01 37.64
C ASN A 616 4.27 -1.05 38.43
N VAL A 617 4.41 -0.86 39.73
CA VAL A 617 5.12 -1.76 40.63
C VAL A 617 4.16 -2.28 41.69
N MET A 618 4.08 -3.59 41.79
CA MET A 618 3.16 -4.28 42.68
C MET A 618 3.93 -5.25 43.57
N GLU A 619 3.36 -5.59 44.73
CA GLU A 619 3.88 -6.70 45.57
C GLU A 619 3.76 -8.01 44.78
N GLY A 620 4.84 -8.79 44.72
CA GLY A 620 4.84 -9.98 43.90
C GLY A 620 6.05 -10.89 44.09
N THR A 621 6.45 -11.56 43.03
CA THR A 621 7.47 -12.59 43.02
C THR A 621 8.68 -12.26 42.14
N GLY A 622 8.79 -11.04 41.67
CA GLY A 622 9.85 -10.58 40.75
C GLY A 622 9.53 -10.78 39.28
N LYS A 623 8.24 -10.88 38.94
CA LYS A 623 7.81 -11.03 37.54
C LYS A 623 7.92 -9.70 36.80
N LEU A 624 8.43 -9.76 35.55
CA LEU A 624 8.40 -8.64 34.61
C LEU A 624 7.31 -8.89 33.58
N GLU A 625 6.33 -8.02 33.52
CA GLU A 625 5.26 -8.04 32.49
C GLU A 625 5.48 -6.90 31.49
N LEU A 626 5.39 -7.24 30.20
CA LEU A 626 5.55 -6.28 29.11
C LEU A 626 4.31 -6.29 28.23
N THR A 627 3.71 -5.13 28.03
CA THR A 627 2.52 -4.98 27.17
C THR A 627 2.68 -3.77 26.25
N GLY A 628 1.97 -3.75 25.10
CA GLY A 628 1.97 -2.65 24.14
C GLY A 628 2.52 -2.99 22.75
N ASN A 629 2.43 -4.27 22.33
CA ASN A 629 2.85 -4.74 21.01
C ASN A 629 4.34 -4.43 20.69
N LEU A 630 5.22 -4.91 21.58
CA LEU A 630 6.66 -4.64 21.54
C LEU A 630 7.39 -5.65 20.66
N GLY A 631 8.25 -5.18 19.78
CA GLY A 631 9.22 -5.98 19.06
C GLY A 631 10.35 -6.50 19.97
N ASP A 632 11.18 -7.38 19.44
CA ASP A 632 12.19 -8.07 20.27
C ASP A 632 13.31 -7.13 20.72
N VAL A 633 13.72 -6.15 19.90
CA VAL A 633 14.73 -5.14 20.27
C VAL A 633 14.24 -4.27 21.43
N MET A 634 12.96 -3.91 21.42
CA MET A 634 12.35 -3.13 22.50
C MET A 634 12.31 -3.95 23.81
N LYS A 635 11.96 -5.25 23.75
CA LYS A 635 11.96 -6.15 24.91
C LYS A 635 13.37 -6.30 25.49
N GLU A 636 14.38 -6.48 24.63
CA GLU A 636 15.79 -6.51 25.07
C GLU A 636 16.20 -5.22 25.76
N SER A 637 15.78 -4.07 25.24
CA SER A 637 16.04 -2.76 25.84
C SER A 637 15.45 -2.65 27.25
N VAL A 638 14.23 -3.18 27.49
CA VAL A 638 13.63 -3.23 28.83
C VAL A 638 14.44 -4.16 29.76
N HIS A 639 14.87 -5.32 29.29
CA HIS A 639 15.70 -6.24 30.08
C HIS A 639 17.07 -5.65 30.41
N ALA A 640 17.70 -4.90 29.50
CA ALA A 640 18.95 -4.19 29.75
C ALA A 640 18.77 -3.09 30.80
N ALA A 641 17.68 -2.31 30.70
CA ALA A 641 17.30 -1.29 31.69
C ALA A 641 17.14 -1.90 33.10
N LEU A 642 16.38 -3.00 33.21
CA LEU A 642 16.19 -3.69 34.49
C LEU A 642 17.49 -4.26 35.04
N SER A 643 18.36 -4.82 34.19
CA SER A 643 19.67 -5.32 34.60
C SER A 643 20.57 -4.21 35.15
N TYR A 644 20.56 -3.04 34.50
CA TYR A 644 21.28 -1.86 34.98
C TYR A 644 20.77 -1.41 36.34
N ILE A 645 19.46 -1.35 36.54
CA ILE A 645 18.84 -0.93 37.82
C ILE A 645 19.21 -1.92 38.93
N ARG A 646 19.16 -3.23 38.68
CA ARG A 646 19.55 -4.27 39.62
C ARG A 646 21.02 -4.14 40.05
N ALA A 647 21.92 -3.86 39.11
CA ALA A 647 23.33 -3.67 39.39
C ALA A 647 23.62 -2.41 40.20
N ASN A 648 22.75 -1.39 40.14
CA ASN A 648 22.97 -0.08 40.74
C ASN A 648 21.91 0.27 41.80
N CYS A 649 21.19 -0.71 42.33
CA CYS A 649 20.07 -0.48 43.25
C CYS A 649 20.43 0.38 44.47
N ALA A 650 21.59 0.14 45.09
CA ALA A 650 22.06 0.91 46.22
C ALA A 650 22.30 2.39 45.88
N LYS A 651 22.85 2.69 44.69
CA LYS A 651 23.09 4.05 44.21
C LYS A 651 21.79 4.78 43.91
N LEU A 652 20.81 4.03 43.43
CA LEU A 652 19.50 4.56 43.02
C LEU A 652 18.50 4.71 44.20
N GLY A 653 18.89 4.26 45.43
CA GLY A 653 18.01 4.26 46.59
C GLY A 653 16.88 3.21 46.52
N ILE A 654 17.10 2.12 45.78
CA ILE A 654 16.14 1.04 45.56
C ILE A 654 16.53 -0.16 46.46
N ALA A 655 15.53 -0.82 47.02
CA ALA A 655 15.72 -2.00 47.86
C ALA A 655 16.44 -3.12 47.06
N PRO A 656 17.52 -3.75 47.60
CA PRO A 656 18.30 -4.73 46.85
C PRO A 656 17.56 -5.99 46.46
N ASP A 657 16.45 -6.28 47.12
CA ASP A 657 15.60 -7.46 46.92
C ASP A 657 14.33 -7.19 46.07
N PHE A 658 14.20 -5.98 45.51
CA PHE A 658 13.02 -5.59 44.74
C PHE A 658 12.70 -6.60 43.63
N TYR A 659 13.71 -7.18 42.98
CA TYR A 659 13.57 -8.18 41.91
C TYR A 659 13.02 -9.54 42.40
N LYS A 660 12.81 -9.73 43.69
CA LYS A 660 12.20 -10.93 44.29
C LYS A 660 10.83 -10.63 44.93
N THR A 661 10.60 -9.40 45.30
CA THR A 661 9.45 -8.98 46.13
C THR A 661 8.47 -8.09 45.38
N LYS A 662 8.85 -7.57 44.20
CA LYS A 662 8.03 -6.66 43.40
C LYS A 662 7.85 -7.21 41.99
N ASP A 663 6.62 -7.26 41.53
CA ASP A 663 6.32 -7.45 40.13
C ASP A 663 6.30 -6.10 39.43
N ILE A 664 6.89 -6.02 38.25
CA ILE A 664 7.02 -4.80 37.47
C ILE A 664 6.25 -4.98 36.16
N HIS A 665 5.27 -4.12 35.91
CA HIS A 665 4.54 -4.09 34.66
C HIS A 665 4.92 -2.82 33.89
N VAL A 666 5.53 -3.01 32.72
CA VAL A 666 5.87 -1.93 31.78
C VAL A 666 4.86 -1.97 30.64
N HIS A 667 4.13 -0.88 30.49
CA HIS A 667 3.12 -0.71 29.47
C HIS A 667 3.49 0.42 28.52
N PHE A 668 3.34 0.14 27.21
CA PHE A 668 3.42 1.15 26.17
C PHE A 668 2.02 1.33 25.57
N PRO A 669 1.34 2.44 25.84
CA PRO A 669 0.01 2.73 25.30
C PRO A 669 -0.05 2.60 23.78
N GLU A 670 -1.26 2.57 23.21
CA GLU A 670 -1.50 2.36 21.76
C GLU A 670 -1.00 0.99 21.24
N GLY A 671 -1.44 -0.09 21.85
CA GLY A 671 -1.06 -1.46 21.50
C GLY A 671 -1.38 -1.91 20.07
N ALA A 672 -2.17 -1.13 19.31
CA ALA A 672 -2.45 -1.41 17.90
C ALA A 672 -1.24 -1.10 16.99
N VAL A 673 -0.32 -0.22 17.43
CA VAL A 673 0.87 0.16 16.67
C VAL A 673 2.07 -0.66 17.15
N PRO A 674 2.73 -1.43 16.27
CA PRO A 674 3.96 -2.14 16.61
C PRO A 674 5.07 -1.14 17.00
N LYS A 675 5.78 -1.44 18.08
CA LYS A 675 6.87 -0.59 18.58
C LYS A 675 8.13 -1.43 18.70
N ASP A 676 9.19 -1.01 18.02
CA ASP A 676 10.50 -1.66 18.10
C ASP A 676 11.64 -0.66 18.03
N GLY A 677 12.73 -0.96 18.69
CA GLY A 677 13.96 -0.16 18.66
C GLY A 677 14.59 0.06 20.04
N PRO A 678 15.90 0.30 20.10
CA PRO A 678 16.66 0.42 21.36
C PRO A 678 16.53 1.81 22.00
N SER A 679 16.03 2.82 21.31
CA SER A 679 16.09 4.25 21.71
C SER A 679 15.19 4.62 22.90
N ALA A 680 14.33 3.71 23.36
CA ALA A 680 13.50 3.89 24.54
C ALA A 680 14.20 3.48 25.86
N GLY A 681 15.45 3.00 25.81
CA GLY A 681 16.17 2.50 26.98
C GLY A 681 16.23 3.49 28.14
N VAL A 682 16.56 4.75 27.87
CA VAL A 682 16.58 5.81 28.92
C VAL A 682 15.18 6.06 29.49
N THR A 683 14.15 6.05 28.66
CA THR A 683 12.75 6.26 29.03
C THR A 683 12.26 5.18 29.97
N VAL A 684 12.48 3.92 29.60
CA VAL A 684 12.12 2.74 30.40
C VAL A 684 12.88 2.74 31.73
N THR A 685 14.19 3.01 31.68
CA THR A 685 15.03 3.06 32.92
C THR A 685 14.50 4.12 33.86
N THR A 686 14.17 5.31 33.37
CA THR A 686 13.63 6.42 34.16
C THR A 686 12.27 6.06 34.73
N ALA A 687 11.39 5.43 33.95
CA ALA A 687 10.05 5.04 34.39
C ALA A 687 10.11 3.97 35.51
N ILE A 688 10.97 2.95 35.35
CA ILE A 688 11.14 1.91 36.38
C ILE A 688 11.74 2.50 37.65
N VAL A 689 12.77 3.36 37.54
CA VAL A 689 13.37 4.02 38.71
C VAL A 689 12.36 4.91 39.41
N SER A 690 11.60 5.71 38.67
CA SER A 690 10.52 6.54 39.20
C SER A 690 9.50 5.70 39.99
N ALA A 691 9.00 4.61 39.38
CA ALA A 691 8.00 3.74 40.02
C ALA A 691 8.53 3.02 41.28
N LEU A 692 9.82 2.62 41.31
CA LEU A 692 10.45 1.96 42.44
C LEU A 692 10.80 2.91 43.57
N THR A 693 11.13 4.19 43.26
CA THR A 693 11.54 5.19 44.25
C THR A 693 10.40 6.09 44.71
N GLY A 694 9.28 6.10 43.94
CA GLY A 694 8.15 7.04 44.19
C GLY A 694 8.45 8.49 43.75
N ALA A 695 9.59 8.74 43.09
CA ALA A 695 9.93 10.07 42.60
C ALA A 695 9.09 10.41 41.35
N THR A 696 8.46 11.59 41.30
CA THR A 696 7.69 12.03 40.16
C THR A 696 8.58 12.41 39.00
N VAL A 697 8.11 12.16 37.79
CA VAL A 697 8.78 12.55 36.55
C VAL A 697 8.26 13.90 36.09
N ARG A 698 9.14 14.77 35.66
CA ARG A 698 8.76 16.08 35.11
C ARG A 698 8.04 15.90 33.80
N ARG A 699 6.79 16.39 33.70
CA ARG A 699 5.92 16.30 32.50
C ARG A 699 6.45 17.07 31.28
N ASP A 700 7.25 18.12 31.52
CA ASP A 700 7.81 18.98 30.48
C ASP A 700 9.11 18.42 29.88
N VAL A 701 9.52 17.22 30.29
CA VAL A 701 10.73 16.53 29.84
C VAL A 701 10.37 15.34 28.97
N ALA A 702 10.99 15.26 27.80
CA ALA A 702 11.03 14.04 27.00
C ALA A 702 12.47 13.56 26.81
N MET A 703 12.66 12.30 26.54
CA MET A 703 13.98 11.72 26.44
C MET A 703 14.07 10.65 25.32
N THR A 704 15.29 10.44 24.84
CA THR A 704 15.61 9.36 23.90
C THR A 704 17.06 8.95 24.09
N GLY A 705 17.31 7.65 24.02
CA GLY A 705 18.66 7.10 24.16
C GLY A 705 18.64 5.61 24.40
N GLU A 706 19.62 4.89 23.88
CA GLU A 706 19.86 3.49 24.20
C GLU A 706 20.71 3.39 25.47
N VAL A 707 20.39 2.43 26.33
CA VAL A 707 21.07 2.22 27.62
C VAL A 707 21.88 0.94 27.56
N THR A 708 23.16 1.03 27.91
CA THR A 708 23.99 -0.16 28.10
C THR A 708 23.87 -0.70 29.54
N LEU A 709 24.28 -1.95 29.78
CA LEU A 709 24.33 -2.59 31.11
C LEU A 709 25.19 -1.82 32.11
N ARG A 710 26.08 -0.93 31.66
CA ARG A 710 26.94 -0.08 32.50
C ARG A 710 26.39 1.34 32.67
N GLY A 711 25.17 1.63 32.15
CA GLY A 711 24.51 2.93 32.26
C GLY A 711 25.06 4.01 31.34
N ARG A 712 25.81 3.66 30.27
CA ARG A 712 26.13 4.61 29.21
C ARG A 712 24.89 4.84 28.34
N VAL A 713 24.74 6.07 27.85
CA VAL A 713 23.70 6.45 26.91
C VAL A 713 24.32 6.53 25.52
N LEU A 714 23.83 5.71 24.59
CA LEU A 714 24.35 5.59 23.24
C LEU A 714 23.53 6.41 22.24
N ARG A 715 24.16 6.72 21.11
CA ARG A 715 23.60 7.50 19.99
C ARG A 715 22.33 6.87 19.43
N ILE A 716 21.42 7.74 18.98
CA ILE A 716 20.16 7.35 18.31
C ILE A 716 20.03 8.02 16.95
N GLY A 717 19.11 7.50 16.13
CA GLY A 717 18.72 8.11 14.85
C GLY A 717 17.43 8.93 14.96
N GLY A 718 17.15 9.74 13.92
CA GLY A 718 15.91 10.49 13.77
C GLY A 718 15.73 11.61 14.81
N LEU A 719 16.81 12.27 15.22
CA LEU A 719 16.76 13.32 16.25
C LEU A 719 15.90 14.51 15.80
N LYS A 720 15.96 14.90 14.53
CA LYS A 720 15.18 16.00 13.95
C LYS A 720 13.67 15.74 14.12
N GLU A 721 13.21 14.57 13.71
CA GLU A 721 11.79 14.16 13.79
C GLU A 721 11.33 14.04 15.24
N LYS A 722 12.16 13.46 16.11
CA LYS A 722 11.88 13.30 17.54
C LYS A 722 11.72 14.64 18.24
N THR A 723 12.57 15.60 17.94
CA THR A 723 12.50 16.94 18.56
C THR A 723 11.31 17.75 18.07
N MET A 724 10.90 17.57 16.82
CA MET A 724 9.66 18.16 16.29
C MET A 724 8.42 17.59 17.00
N ALA A 725 8.39 16.27 17.26
CA ALA A 725 7.31 15.65 18.02
C ALA A 725 7.26 16.21 19.45
N ALA A 726 8.41 16.31 20.11
CA ALA A 726 8.52 16.87 21.45
C ALA A 726 7.93 18.30 21.51
N LEU A 727 8.28 19.15 20.54
CA LEU A 727 7.77 20.53 20.46
C LEU A 727 6.25 20.55 20.25
N ARG A 728 5.71 19.72 19.35
CA ARG A 728 4.26 19.61 19.10
C ARG A 728 3.47 19.23 20.37
N HIS A 729 4.01 18.33 21.17
CA HIS A 729 3.40 17.90 22.43
C HIS A 729 3.57 18.91 23.57
N GLY A 730 4.26 20.04 23.34
CA GLY A 730 4.49 21.06 24.34
C GLY A 730 5.59 20.75 25.33
N VAL A 731 6.43 19.77 25.06
CA VAL A 731 7.67 19.48 25.82
C VAL A 731 8.60 20.69 25.74
N ARG A 732 9.25 21.00 26.84
CA ARG A 732 10.21 22.12 26.94
C ARG A 732 11.66 21.66 26.97
N THR A 733 11.92 20.50 27.53
CA THR A 733 13.27 19.96 27.70
C THR A 733 13.38 18.59 27.07
N VAL A 734 14.38 18.41 26.21
CA VAL A 734 14.67 17.11 25.58
C VAL A 734 16.03 16.62 26.02
N ILE A 735 16.06 15.39 26.59
CA ILE A 735 17.29 14.73 26.97
C ILE A 735 17.75 13.86 25.83
N ILE A 736 18.96 14.10 25.34
CA ILE A 736 19.57 13.39 24.20
C ILE A 736 20.90 12.77 24.59
N PRO A 737 21.37 11.72 23.90
CA PRO A 737 22.73 11.22 24.07
C PRO A 737 23.77 12.29 23.73
N ALA A 738 24.89 12.34 24.47
CA ALA A 738 25.95 13.31 24.20
C ALA A 738 26.57 13.15 22.80
N GLU A 739 26.57 11.93 22.25
CA GLU A 739 27.07 11.67 20.90
C GLU A 739 26.19 12.29 19.80
N ASN A 740 24.93 12.61 20.11
CA ASN A 740 24.01 13.31 19.20
C ASN A 740 24.11 14.86 19.30
N GLU A 741 25.02 15.40 20.07
CA GLU A 741 25.20 16.87 20.17
C GLU A 741 25.49 17.50 18.80
N ARG A 742 26.22 16.82 17.93
CA ARG A 742 26.51 17.26 16.56
C ARG A 742 25.25 17.32 15.69
N ASP A 743 24.31 16.42 15.93
CA ASP A 743 23.06 16.35 15.16
C ASP A 743 22.12 17.53 15.47
N LEU A 744 22.39 18.29 16.54
CA LEU A 744 21.67 19.54 16.87
C LEU A 744 21.85 20.63 15.79
N GLU A 745 22.92 20.58 15.00
CA GLU A 745 23.14 21.49 13.89
C GLU A 745 22.15 21.25 12.74
N GLU A 746 21.59 20.06 12.65
CA GLU A 746 20.61 19.67 11.63
C GLU A 746 19.17 20.02 11.99
N ILE A 747 18.92 20.36 13.27
CA ILE A 747 17.60 20.75 13.75
C ILE A 747 17.29 22.18 13.34
N ASP A 748 16.06 22.41 12.88
CA ASP A 748 15.57 23.73 12.53
C ASP A 748 15.80 24.73 13.66
N GLN A 749 16.24 25.95 13.29
CA GLN A 749 16.52 26.98 14.28
C GLN A 749 15.30 27.37 15.12
N THR A 750 14.09 27.26 14.59
CA THR A 750 12.85 27.54 15.30
C THR A 750 12.62 26.54 16.42
N VAL A 751 12.81 25.25 16.13
CA VAL A 751 12.72 24.15 17.10
C VAL A 751 13.82 24.28 18.14
N ARG A 752 15.05 24.57 17.69
CA ARG A 752 16.23 24.70 18.58
C ARG A 752 16.10 25.85 19.58
N LYS A 753 15.43 26.93 19.21
CA LYS A 753 15.20 28.07 20.12
C LYS A 753 14.10 27.83 21.15
N GLN A 754 13.17 26.93 20.87
CA GLN A 754 12.00 26.67 21.72
C GLN A 754 12.23 25.49 22.68
N LEU A 755 13.16 24.61 22.38
CA LEU A 755 13.50 23.46 23.21
C LEU A 755 14.82 23.67 23.94
N ASN A 756 14.85 23.24 25.22
CA ASN A 756 16.08 23.12 25.99
C ASN A 756 16.65 21.70 25.83
N PHE A 757 17.91 21.59 25.43
CA PHE A 757 18.57 20.30 25.22
C PHE A 757 19.53 20.00 26.35
N ILE A 758 19.40 18.77 26.90
CA ILE A 758 20.32 18.23 27.92
C ILE A 758 21.02 17.03 27.29
N THR A 759 22.36 17.12 27.17
CA THR A 759 23.19 16.04 26.65
C THR A 759 23.59 15.10 27.79
N ALA A 760 23.25 13.81 27.65
CA ALA A 760 23.52 12.80 28.67
C ALA A 760 24.56 11.76 28.16
N ARG A 761 25.63 11.52 28.96
CA ARG A 761 26.59 10.42 28.73
C ARG A 761 26.22 9.19 29.56
N SER A 762 25.49 9.39 30.65
CA SER A 762 25.10 8.34 31.58
C SER A 762 23.63 8.46 31.99
N VAL A 763 23.06 7.37 32.42
CA VAL A 763 21.71 7.30 32.99
C VAL A 763 21.56 8.24 34.21
N ASP A 764 22.60 8.45 34.99
CA ASP A 764 22.55 9.36 36.14
C ASP A 764 22.16 10.78 35.73
N THR A 765 22.79 11.30 34.67
CA THR A 765 22.45 12.62 34.11
C THR A 765 20.98 12.69 33.67
N VAL A 766 20.46 11.60 33.10
CA VAL A 766 19.05 11.51 32.68
C VAL A 766 18.12 11.57 33.88
N LEU A 767 18.41 10.76 34.91
CA LEU A 767 17.60 10.69 36.13
C LEU A 767 17.60 12.00 36.91
N ASP A 768 18.75 12.67 37.04
CA ASP A 768 18.88 13.95 37.72
C ASP A 768 18.11 15.09 37.01
N ALA A 769 18.04 15.01 35.68
CA ALA A 769 17.31 16.00 34.87
C ALA A 769 15.80 15.73 34.80
N ALA A 770 15.37 14.47 34.88
CA ALA A 770 13.99 14.07 34.66
C ALA A 770 13.16 13.88 35.94
N LEU A 771 13.81 13.46 37.05
CA LEU A 771 13.12 13.13 38.29
C LEU A 771 13.14 14.30 39.25
N ASN A 772 11.98 14.56 39.90
CA ASN A 772 11.88 15.43 41.07
C ASN A 772 12.32 14.65 42.32
N ARG A 773 13.64 14.53 42.50
CA ARG A 773 14.18 13.95 43.74
C ARG A 773 14.08 15.00 44.83
N GLN A 774 13.30 14.75 45.88
CA GLN A 774 13.52 15.43 47.15
C GLN A 774 14.88 14.94 47.63
N VAL A 775 15.89 15.80 47.60
CA VAL A 775 17.15 15.53 48.26
C VAL A 775 16.90 15.61 49.76
N GLU A 776 16.54 14.49 50.36
CA GLU A 776 16.75 14.36 51.81
C GLU A 776 18.27 14.33 51.99
N VAL A 777 18.82 15.48 52.30
CA VAL A 777 20.18 15.56 52.87
C VAL A 777 20.11 14.81 54.18
N PRO A 778 20.73 13.65 54.32
CA PRO A 778 20.75 13.00 55.62
C PRO A 778 21.39 14.00 56.60
N PRO A 779 20.80 14.20 57.82
CA PRO A 779 21.36 15.12 58.79
C PRO A 779 22.78 14.68 59.02
N THR A 780 23.74 15.57 58.74
CA THR A 780 25.17 15.37 59.08
C THR A 780 25.22 15.19 60.58
N VAL A 781 25.33 13.93 61.00
CA VAL A 781 25.63 13.64 62.40
C VAL A 781 27.04 14.15 62.59
N LEU A 782 27.16 15.34 63.11
CA LEU A 782 28.40 15.86 63.71
C LEU A 782 28.75 14.92 64.90
N GLY A 783 29.42 13.84 64.54
CA GLY A 783 30.05 12.97 65.54
C GLY A 783 31.08 13.80 66.29
N THR A 784 30.81 14.08 67.55
CA THR A 784 31.79 14.55 68.50
C THR A 784 32.97 13.60 68.46
N LEU A 785 34.12 14.12 68.04
CA LEU A 785 35.39 13.41 68.12
C LEU A 785 35.66 13.04 69.59
N PRO A 786 36.07 11.82 69.93
CA PRO A 786 36.54 11.47 71.23
C PRO A 786 37.88 12.22 71.53
N GLU A 787 37.95 12.84 72.73
CA GLU A 787 39.11 13.64 73.19
C GLU A 787 40.41 12.85 73.42
N ASP A 788 40.56 11.61 72.97
CA ASP A 788 41.72 10.75 73.21
C ASP A 788 42.69 10.55 72.06
N ALA A 789 42.69 11.34 71.05
CA ALA A 789 43.64 11.22 69.91
C ALA A 789 44.93 12.07 70.01
N ALA A 790 45.23 12.62 71.22
CA ALA A 790 46.42 13.50 71.42
C ALA A 790 47.68 12.79 71.91
N LYS A 791 47.75 11.45 71.89
CA LYS A 791 48.97 10.71 72.33
C LYS A 791 49.34 9.57 71.39
N LEU A 792 49.86 9.89 70.22
CA LEU A 792 50.67 8.98 69.43
C LEU A 792 51.80 9.77 68.78
N ARG A 793 52.97 9.80 69.49
CA ARG A 793 54.28 10.29 68.98
C ARG A 793 54.71 9.43 67.79
N ARG A 794 55.11 10.09 66.73
CA ARG A 794 55.82 9.50 65.59
C ARG A 794 57.26 9.06 66.06
N PRO A 795 57.73 7.88 65.76
CA PRO A 795 59.19 7.58 65.67
C PRO A 795 59.72 8.06 64.32
N GLY A 796 60.87 8.69 64.37
CA GLY A 796 61.55 9.31 63.24
C GLY A 796 62.10 8.33 62.21
N LEU A 797 62.20 8.82 61.01
CA LEU A 797 63.03 8.29 59.92
C LEU A 797 64.43 8.82 60.15
N GLN A 798 65.41 7.93 60.22
CA GLN A 798 66.84 8.15 59.86
C GLN A 798 67.20 7.15 58.77
N GLN A 799 67.80 7.71 57.69
CA GLN A 799 68.41 7.19 56.50
C GLN A 799 67.60 6.53 55.47
#